data_6acde500d5ac6f9f71ca9e13e1c5eef0
#
_entry.id   6acde500d5ac6f9f71ca9e13e1c5eef0
#
_cell.length_a   1.000
_cell.length_b   1.000
_cell.length_c   1.000
_cell.angle_alpha   90.00
_cell.angle_beta   90.00
_cell.angle_gamma   90.00
#
_symmetry.space_group_name_H-M   'P 1'
#
loop_
_entity.id
_entity.type
_entity.pdbx_description
1 polymer ?
#
loop_
_entity_poly.entity_id
_entity_poly.type
_entity_poly.pdbx_seq_one_letter_code
_entity_poly.pdbx_strand_id
1 'polypeptide(L)'
;NTMTNRFFYQSEIAPFLSLSTDEIFGVMAQADEMDTAATQKFAWSQEIEIMKNLLRPYAQEEGRILFEYTIPRLGKRIDVVLLLRERIFVIEFKAGEENFLHQDIDQVLDYALDLKNFHQGSVDRAIIPVLVATESTAYSTNCQISHYDDGIYEPLLTNAEHLSDVVELILAEHLNVHSYQVAMSDWARSRYAPTPTIIEAARSLYLNHSVEDITKHESEGAQLDSTTQYVQEVIRSTKEQGGKSICFVTGVPGAGKTLVGLNVAVQQETGQDLAVYLSGNGPLVQVLTEALTRDKQAQEKAKGNKITKKEAEREVKRFIQIIHRYRDNMLQKVKLEDGNLVIDPTKELRDQTAGYGEVENIAIFDEAQRSWDKEHIANWLKRKKGFADFPMSESEFLIWSLDQRPDWAVIICLVGGGQEINTGEAGIGEWIRALNETFPKWNVYISSQLTAKEYAEGHVKDLLENNPNVTFSDKLHLAVSMRSFRAESLSNLVHYLLDGNVEKVRGTYTQIADRYPIVLTRDLVKAKEWLRQRARGNERYGMLVSSKAYRLKPLAIDVRCKPDTVHWFLDDINDVRSSLFLEDAASEFDVQGLELDWTCLVWDGDLRYTGNGWSFFEFNGGNKWNKINKEDRKSYLINAYRVLLTRARQGMVICVPEGSTDDHTRLPEFYDNTYYYLKSLGFVELD
;
A
#
# COMPACT_ATOMS: atom_id res chain seq x y z
N ASN A 1 -28.88 4.91 -2.41
CA ASN A 1 -28.03 5.08 -1.24
C ASN A 1 -28.38 4.04 -0.18
N THR A 2 -28.04 2.80 -0.41
CA THR A 2 -28.01 1.75 0.63
C THR A 2 -26.65 1.84 1.29
N MET A 3 -26.58 2.47 2.48
CA MET A 3 -25.46 2.26 3.39
C MET A 3 -25.40 0.76 3.65
N THR A 4 -24.40 0.06 3.13
CA THR A 4 -24.11 -1.32 3.50
C THR A 4 -23.82 -1.34 5.00
N ASN A 5 -24.68 -2.04 5.76
CA ASN A 5 -24.47 -2.20 7.18
C ASN A 5 -23.15 -2.91 7.42
N ARG A 6 -22.29 -2.35 8.28
CA ARG A 6 -20.98 -2.94 8.63
C ARG A 6 -21.10 -4.16 9.56
N PHE A 7 -22.29 -4.60 9.88
CA PHE A 7 -22.58 -5.70 10.82
C PHE A 7 -23.82 -6.47 10.38
N PHE A 8 -23.91 -7.71 10.75
CA PHE A 8 -25.08 -8.54 10.48
C PHE A 8 -26.18 -8.31 11.51
N TYR A 9 -25.82 -8.06 12.77
CA TYR A 9 -26.76 -7.76 13.82
C TYR A 9 -26.17 -6.72 14.79
N GLN A 10 -27.01 -5.82 15.29
CA GLN A 10 -26.68 -4.85 16.34
C GLN A 10 -27.87 -4.66 17.27
N SER A 11 -27.61 -4.59 18.59
CA SER A 11 -28.61 -4.28 19.60
C SER A 11 -28.00 -3.66 20.84
N GLU A 12 -28.83 -2.96 21.64
CA GLU A 12 -28.55 -2.67 23.04
C GLU A 12 -28.66 -3.96 23.87
N ILE A 13 -28.06 -3.99 25.07
CA ILE A 13 -28.00 -5.21 25.88
C ILE A 13 -29.39 -5.72 26.28
N ALA A 14 -30.27 -4.86 26.77
CA ALA A 14 -31.60 -5.29 27.24
C ALA A 14 -32.46 -5.88 26.12
N PRO A 15 -32.62 -5.23 24.93
CA PRO A 15 -33.31 -5.83 23.78
C PRO A 15 -32.65 -7.12 23.29
N PHE A 16 -31.30 -7.21 23.25
CA PHE A 16 -30.59 -8.43 22.88
C PHE A 16 -30.96 -9.62 23.77
N LEU A 17 -31.06 -9.40 25.09
CA LEU A 17 -31.41 -10.44 26.04
C LEU A 17 -32.88 -10.86 25.95
N SER A 18 -33.76 -9.99 25.47
CA SER A 18 -35.21 -10.27 25.35
C SER A 18 -35.58 -11.11 24.13
N LEU A 19 -34.81 -11.05 23.04
CA LEU A 19 -35.04 -11.84 21.84
C LEU A 19 -34.54 -13.28 22.03
N SER A 20 -35.14 -14.24 21.34
CA SER A 20 -34.65 -15.62 21.31
C SER A 20 -33.39 -15.73 20.44
N THR A 21 -32.62 -16.79 20.63
CA THR A 21 -31.45 -17.09 19.81
C THR A 21 -31.83 -17.25 18.33
N ASP A 22 -32.97 -17.92 18.06
CA ASP A 22 -33.46 -18.15 16.70
C ASP A 22 -33.86 -16.85 15.99
N GLU A 23 -34.45 -15.88 16.72
CA GLU A 23 -34.78 -14.57 16.17
C GLU A 23 -33.53 -13.78 15.77
N ILE A 24 -32.51 -13.76 16.62
CA ILE A 24 -31.24 -13.09 16.32
C ILE A 24 -30.55 -13.78 15.15
N PHE A 25 -30.48 -15.11 15.17
CA PHE A 25 -29.91 -15.92 14.07
C PHE A 25 -30.61 -15.62 12.75
N GLY A 26 -31.96 -15.53 12.76
CA GLY A 26 -32.75 -15.20 11.56
C GLY A 26 -32.35 -13.85 10.94
N VAL A 27 -32.12 -12.82 11.78
CA VAL A 27 -31.64 -11.51 11.31
C VAL A 27 -30.25 -11.60 10.71
N MET A 28 -29.32 -12.31 11.36
CA MET A 28 -27.95 -12.51 10.86
C MET A 28 -27.95 -13.26 9.53
N ALA A 29 -28.75 -14.32 9.43
CA ALA A 29 -28.87 -15.11 8.20
C ALA A 29 -29.47 -14.34 7.00
N GLN A 30 -30.36 -13.37 7.28
CA GLN A 30 -30.88 -12.47 6.23
C GLN A 30 -29.86 -11.42 5.79
N ALA A 31 -28.95 -11.02 6.66
CA ALA A 31 -27.88 -10.07 6.35
C ALA A 31 -26.70 -10.70 5.59
N ASP A 32 -26.63 -12.03 5.54
CA ASP A 32 -25.57 -12.78 4.89
C ASP A 32 -25.79 -12.90 3.37
N GLU A 33 -25.33 -11.90 2.62
CA GLU A 33 -25.43 -11.86 1.17
C GLU A 33 -24.51 -12.86 0.45
N MET A 34 -23.49 -13.39 1.15
CA MET A 34 -22.44 -14.26 0.57
C MET A 34 -22.67 -15.76 0.74
N ASP A 35 -23.79 -16.18 1.29
CA ASP A 35 -24.12 -17.59 1.58
C ASP A 35 -23.00 -18.30 2.35
N THR A 36 -22.70 -17.79 3.53
CA THR A 36 -21.67 -18.30 4.45
C THR A 36 -21.85 -19.80 4.70
N ALA A 37 -20.73 -20.54 4.83
CA ALA A 37 -20.73 -21.98 5.01
C ALA A 37 -21.62 -22.43 6.20
N ALA A 38 -22.30 -23.56 6.06
CA ALA A 38 -23.23 -24.10 7.08
C ALA A 38 -22.56 -24.29 8.46
N THR A 39 -21.26 -24.58 8.50
CA THR A 39 -20.46 -24.72 9.72
C THR A 39 -20.35 -23.40 10.49
N GLN A 40 -20.18 -22.28 9.79
CA GLN A 40 -20.10 -20.95 10.42
C GLN A 40 -21.49 -20.49 10.93
N LYS A 41 -22.55 -20.80 10.18
CA LYS A 41 -23.93 -20.54 10.65
C LYS A 41 -24.27 -21.31 11.92
N PHE A 42 -23.73 -22.53 12.08
CA PHE A 42 -23.89 -23.28 13.33
C PHE A 42 -23.15 -22.62 14.51
N ALA A 43 -21.97 -22.06 14.28
CA ALA A 43 -21.20 -21.33 15.29
C ALA A 43 -21.97 -20.10 15.83
N TRP A 44 -22.69 -19.38 15.01
CA TRP A 44 -23.48 -18.20 15.45
C TRP A 44 -24.46 -18.49 16.57
N SER A 45 -25.16 -19.61 16.52
CA SER A 45 -26.10 -19.98 17.60
C SER A 45 -25.39 -20.17 18.94
N GLN A 46 -24.20 -20.80 18.91
CA GLN A 46 -23.37 -21.00 20.11
C GLN A 46 -22.84 -19.65 20.64
N GLU A 47 -22.35 -18.79 19.76
CA GLU A 47 -21.83 -17.46 20.11
C GLU A 47 -22.91 -16.57 20.74
N ILE A 48 -24.15 -16.57 20.15
CA ILE A 48 -25.28 -15.84 20.72
C ILE A 48 -25.60 -16.31 22.14
N GLU A 49 -25.65 -17.61 22.39
CA GLU A 49 -25.91 -18.16 23.72
C GLU A 49 -24.81 -17.81 24.73
N ILE A 50 -23.54 -17.90 24.33
CA ILE A 50 -22.40 -17.52 25.18
C ILE A 50 -22.52 -16.04 25.56
N MET A 51 -22.80 -15.16 24.57
CA MET A 51 -22.92 -13.73 24.80
C MET A 51 -24.15 -13.36 25.65
N LYS A 52 -25.27 -14.09 25.52
CA LYS A 52 -26.42 -13.92 26.41
C LYS A 52 -26.09 -14.25 27.85
N ASN A 53 -25.40 -15.36 28.07
CA ASN A 53 -24.99 -15.76 29.44
C ASN A 53 -24.04 -14.72 30.04
N LEU A 54 -23.06 -14.23 29.25
CA LEU A 54 -22.16 -13.16 29.68
C LEU A 54 -22.91 -11.87 30.04
N LEU A 55 -23.90 -11.46 29.28
CA LEU A 55 -24.53 -10.14 29.41
C LEU A 55 -25.71 -10.08 30.40
N ARG A 56 -26.20 -11.20 30.89
CA ARG A 56 -27.29 -11.24 31.93
C ARG A 56 -27.05 -10.34 33.14
N PRO A 57 -25.84 -10.32 33.76
CA PRO A 57 -25.57 -9.43 34.88
C PRO A 57 -25.63 -7.92 34.50
N TYR A 58 -25.45 -7.59 33.25
CA TYR A 58 -25.38 -6.22 32.71
C TYR A 58 -26.68 -5.76 32.04
N ALA A 59 -27.80 -6.46 32.25
CA ALA A 59 -29.09 -6.22 31.57
C ALA A 59 -29.63 -4.78 31.71
N GLN A 60 -29.26 -4.07 32.79
CA GLN A 60 -29.68 -2.70 33.08
C GLN A 60 -28.60 -1.65 32.70
N GLU A 61 -27.47 -2.08 32.18
CA GLU A 61 -26.40 -1.18 31.84
C GLU A 61 -26.51 -0.71 30.39
N GLU A 62 -26.04 0.51 30.14
CA GLU A 62 -25.88 1.02 28.78
C GLU A 62 -24.71 0.29 28.11
N GLY A 63 -25.01 -0.35 27.00
CA GLY A 63 -24.02 -1.06 26.20
C GLY A 63 -24.62 -1.59 24.91
N ARG A 64 -23.77 -2.01 24.01
CA ARG A 64 -24.18 -2.53 22.69
C ARG A 64 -23.39 -3.76 22.31
N ILE A 65 -24.05 -4.64 21.61
CA ILE A 65 -23.43 -5.82 21.00
C ILE A 65 -23.65 -5.80 19.50
N LEU A 66 -22.58 -6.11 18.75
CA LEU A 66 -22.60 -6.25 17.30
C LEU A 66 -22.03 -7.62 16.93
N PHE A 67 -22.66 -8.31 15.98
CA PHE A 67 -22.20 -9.58 15.41
C PHE A 67 -21.75 -9.39 13.98
N GLU A 68 -20.69 -10.12 13.58
CA GLU A 68 -20.13 -10.12 12.24
C GLU A 68 -19.81 -8.68 11.75
N TYR A 69 -19.03 -7.98 12.57
CA TYR A 69 -18.63 -6.60 12.24
C TYR A 69 -17.52 -6.58 11.20
N THR A 70 -17.81 -6.01 10.04
CA THR A 70 -16.90 -5.97 8.90
C THR A 70 -15.79 -4.95 9.11
N ILE A 71 -14.55 -5.40 8.93
CA ILE A 71 -13.36 -4.55 8.79
C ILE A 71 -13.01 -4.49 7.30
N PRO A 72 -13.37 -3.41 6.60
CA PRO A 72 -13.24 -3.34 5.14
C PRO A 72 -11.80 -3.50 4.67
N ARG A 73 -10.84 -2.88 5.35
CA ARG A 73 -9.42 -2.94 5.00
C ARG A 73 -8.86 -4.36 4.99
N LEU A 74 -9.26 -5.18 5.94
CA LEU A 74 -8.79 -6.55 6.07
C LEU A 74 -9.62 -7.55 5.23
N GLY A 75 -10.79 -7.14 4.74
CA GLY A 75 -11.75 -8.04 4.09
C GLY A 75 -12.23 -9.16 5.01
N LYS A 76 -12.23 -8.91 6.32
CA LYS A 76 -12.59 -9.86 7.37
C LYS A 76 -13.67 -9.28 8.27
N ARG A 77 -14.28 -10.14 9.07
CA ARG A 77 -15.29 -9.76 10.07
C ARG A 77 -14.84 -10.17 11.45
N ILE A 78 -15.18 -9.34 12.44
CA ILE A 78 -15.05 -9.66 13.85
C ILE A 78 -16.32 -10.40 14.26
N ASP A 79 -16.20 -11.55 14.89
CA ASP A 79 -17.37 -12.34 15.30
C ASP A 79 -18.28 -11.52 16.23
N VAL A 80 -17.73 -10.91 17.27
CA VAL A 80 -18.48 -10.06 18.21
C VAL A 80 -17.69 -8.81 18.59
N VAL A 81 -18.34 -7.65 18.54
CA VAL A 81 -17.89 -6.42 19.19
C VAL A 81 -18.85 -6.10 20.33
N LEU A 82 -18.34 -6.01 21.55
CA LEU A 82 -19.11 -5.62 22.73
C LEU A 82 -18.64 -4.24 23.21
N LEU A 83 -19.57 -3.30 23.30
CA LEU A 83 -19.35 -1.96 23.83
C LEU A 83 -19.96 -1.87 25.22
N LEU A 84 -19.13 -1.79 26.25
CA LEU A 84 -19.57 -1.79 27.65
C LEU A 84 -18.66 -0.89 28.50
N ARG A 85 -19.24 0.03 29.26
CA ARG A 85 -18.53 0.96 30.16
C ARG A 85 -17.34 1.65 29.49
N GLU A 86 -17.59 2.26 28.31
CA GLU A 86 -16.59 2.97 27.49
C GLU A 86 -15.39 2.11 27.04
N ARG A 87 -15.53 0.78 27.07
CA ARG A 87 -14.54 -0.18 26.56
C ARG A 87 -15.06 -0.89 25.33
N ILE A 88 -14.16 -1.29 24.47
CA ILE A 88 -14.44 -2.03 23.24
C ILE A 88 -13.83 -3.41 23.38
N PHE A 89 -14.65 -4.43 23.53
CA PHE A 89 -14.21 -5.82 23.51
C PHE A 89 -14.34 -6.35 22.08
N VAL A 90 -13.23 -6.80 21.52
CA VAL A 90 -13.13 -7.46 20.21
C VAL A 90 -13.01 -8.95 20.49
N ILE A 91 -14.07 -9.69 20.26
CA ILE A 91 -14.16 -11.10 20.64
C ILE A 91 -14.18 -11.96 19.37
N GLU A 92 -13.25 -12.89 19.31
CA GLU A 92 -13.13 -13.88 18.24
C GLU A 92 -13.34 -15.28 18.82
N PHE A 93 -14.22 -16.06 18.21
CA PHE A 93 -14.54 -17.42 18.62
C PHE A 93 -13.87 -18.45 17.72
N LYS A 94 -13.32 -19.48 18.33
CA LYS A 94 -12.83 -20.68 17.64
C LYS A 94 -13.64 -21.86 18.13
N ALA A 95 -14.77 -22.11 17.46
CA ALA A 95 -15.71 -23.16 17.81
C ALA A 95 -15.08 -24.56 17.66
N GLY A 96 -15.13 -25.35 18.71
CA GLY A 96 -14.58 -26.70 18.73
C GLY A 96 -13.06 -26.79 18.89
N GLU A 97 -12.35 -25.65 19.06
CA GLU A 97 -10.91 -25.64 19.26
C GLU A 97 -10.55 -25.77 20.75
N GLU A 98 -9.52 -26.60 21.00
CA GLU A 98 -8.97 -26.83 22.35
C GLU A 98 -7.74 -25.97 22.64
N ASN A 99 -7.06 -25.46 21.60
CA ASN A 99 -5.79 -24.75 21.70
C ASN A 99 -5.86 -23.36 21.09
N PHE A 100 -5.03 -22.44 21.63
CA PHE A 100 -4.84 -21.10 21.08
C PHE A 100 -3.71 -21.10 20.07
N LEU A 101 -4.03 -20.98 18.79
CA LEU A 101 -3.03 -20.91 17.73
C LEU A 101 -2.49 -19.48 17.62
N HIS A 102 -1.20 -19.35 17.34
CA HIS A 102 -0.52 -18.05 17.23
C HIS A 102 -1.19 -17.18 16.16
N GLN A 103 -1.60 -17.75 15.05
CA GLN A 103 -2.31 -17.07 13.98
C GLN A 103 -3.66 -16.48 14.42
N ASP A 104 -4.36 -17.11 15.36
CA ASP A 104 -5.65 -16.64 15.85
C ASP A 104 -5.46 -15.52 16.89
N ILE A 105 -4.39 -15.59 17.67
CA ILE A 105 -3.97 -14.51 18.58
C ILE A 105 -3.60 -13.27 17.77
N ASP A 106 -2.80 -13.42 16.73
CA ASP A 106 -2.44 -12.31 15.82
C ASP A 106 -3.67 -11.73 15.12
N GLN A 107 -4.62 -12.59 14.71
CA GLN A 107 -5.86 -12.15 14.06
C GLN A 107 -6.70 -11.23 14.96
N VAL A 108 -6.94 -11.60 16.20
CA VAL A 108 -7.76 -10.78 17.10
C VAL A 108 -7.05 -9.49 17.50
N LEU A 109 -5.72 -9.50 17.59
CA LEU A 109 -4.93 -8.32 17.83
C LEU A 109 -4.96 -7.37 16.62
N ASP A 110 -4.87 -7.90 15.40
CA ASP A 110 -4.97 -7.10 14.16
C ASP A 110 -6.33 -6.39 14.06
N TYR A 111 -7.40 -7.00 14.48
CA TYR A 111 -8.71 -6.36 14.55
C TYR A 111 -8.72 -5.15 15.50
N ALA A 112 -8.12 -5.31 16.68
CA ALA A 112 -8.00 -4.22 17.64
C ALA A 112 -7.12 -3.08 17.12
N LEU A 113 -6.01 -3.40 16.48
CA LEU A 113 -5.11 -2.44 15.82
C LEU A 113 -5.81 -1.68 14.69
N ASP A 114 -6.59 -2.36 13.89
CA ASP A 114 -7.34 -1.74 12.79
C ASP A 114 -8.37 -0.74 13.33
N LEU A 115 -9.17 -1.14 14.30
CA LEU A 115 -10.14 -0.23 14.94
C LEU A 115 -9.45 0.95 15.60
N LYS A 116 -8.32 0.74 16.28
CA LYS A 116 -7.56 1.79 16.95
C LYS A 116 -7.02 2.84 15.99
N ASN A 117 -6.51 2.39 14.86
CA ASN A 117 -5.84 3.26 13.90
C ASN A 117 -6.81 3.95 12.94
N PHE A 118 -7.96 3.34 12.62
CA PHE A 118 -8.79 3.77 11.49
C PHE A 118 -10.25 4.05 11.83
N HIS A 119 -10.72 3.66 13.02
CA HIS A 119 -12.12 3.87 13.42
C HIS A 119 -12.24 4.99 14.44
N GLN A 120 -12.87 6.10 14.07
CA GLN A 120 -12.94 7.32 14.89
C GLN A 120 -13.48 7.08 16.31
N GLY A 121 -14.52 6.27 16.46
CA GLY A 121 -15.09 5.94 17.76
C GLY A 121 -14.19 5.06 18.65
N SER A 122 -13.10 4.54 18.11
CA SER A 122 -12.18 3.63 18.81
C SER A 122 -10.83 4.25 19.20
N VAL A 123 -10.46 5.38 18.56
CA VAL A 123 -9.14 6.01 18.73
C VAL A 123 -8.84 6.35 20.20
N ASP A 124 -9.82 6.86 20.92
CA ASP A 124 -9.65 7.37 22.30
C ASP A 124 -9.98 6.31 23.37
N ARG A 125 -10.48 5.12 22.98
CA ARG A 125 -10.97 4.10 23.91
C ARG A 125 -10.01 2.95 24.11
N ALA A 126 -10.13 2.31 25.25
CA ALA A 126 -9.48 1.03 25.49
C ALA A 126 -10.10 -0.05 24.60
N ILE A 127 -9.27 -0.84 23.94
CA ILE A 127 -9.68 -1.96 23.09
C ILE A 127 -9.12 -3.24 23.66
N ILE A 128 -9.99 -4.21 23.90
CA ILE A 128 -9.67 -5.46 24.55
C ILE A 128 -9.89 -6.61 23.56
N PRO A 129 -8.83 -7.11 22.91
CA PRO A 129 -8.91 -8.30 22.08
C PRO A 129 -9.05 -9.56 22.94
N VAL A 130 -10.06 -10.38 22.67
CA VAL A 130 -10.35 -11.61 23.39
C VAL A 130 -10.49 -12.76 22.41
N LEU A 131 -9.71 -13.82 22.59
CA LEU A 131 -9.79 -15.05 21.81
C LEU A 131 -10.44 -16.16 22.66
N VAL A 132 -11.54 -16.69 22.19
CA VAL A 132 -12.34 -17.74 22.86
C VAL A 132 -12.18 -19.05 22.10
N ALA A 133 -11.40 -19.99 22.65
CA ALA A 133 -11.37 -21.37 22.17
C ALA A 133 -12.40 -22.18 22.99
N THR A 134 -13.52 -22.56 22.35
CA THR A 134 -14.71 -23.02 23.09
C THR A 134 -14.52 -24.32 23.88
N GLU A 135 -13.62 -25.18 23.44
CA GLU A 135 -13.32 -26.47 24.05
C GLU A 135 -12.01 -26.47 24.87
N SER A 136 -11.37 -25.31 25.03
CA SER A 136 -10.11 -25.18 25.75
C SER A 136 -10.33 -25.36 27.25
N THR A 137 -9.44 -26.12 27.91
CA THR A 137 -9.35 -26.19 29.39
C THR A 137 -8.41 -25.13 29.95
N ALA A 138 -7.63 -24.46 29.10
CA ALA A 138 -6.73 -23.38 29.47
C ALA A 138 -7.44 -22.03 29.32
N TYR A 139 -7.24 -21.15 30.31
CA TYR A 139 -7.78 -19.79 30.31
C TYR A 139 -6.90 -18.86 31.16
N SER A 140 -6.98 -17.59 30.88
CA SER A 140 -6.19 -16.55 31.55
C SER A 140 -6.83 -16.18 32.90
N THR A 141 -6.54 -16.91 33.98
CA THR A 141 -7.08 -16.61 35.33
C THR A 141 -6.20 -15.75 36.22
N ASN A 142 -4.89 -15.73 35.96
CA ASN A 142 -3.91 -15.01 36.76
C ASN A 142 -3.04 -14.07 35.96
N CYS A 143 -3.56 -13.57 34.83
CA CYS A 143 -2.80 -12.68 33.98
C CYS A 143 -2.60 -11.35 34.69
N GLN A 144 -1.36 -10.93 34.77
CA GLN A 144 -1.09 -9.50 34.77
C GLN A 144 -1.72 -8.97 33.48
N ILE A 145 -2.84 -8.25 33.63
CA ILE A 145 -3.45 -7.54 32.52
C ILE A 145 -2.41 -6.52 32.10
N SER A 146 -1.88 -6.67 30.90
CA SER A 146 -0.98 -5.71 30.31
C SER A 146 -1.65 -5.04 29.11
N HIS A 147 -1.36 -3.79 28.93
CA HIS A 147 -1.81 -3.01 27.80
C HIS A 147 -0.66 -2.20 27.22
N TYR A 148 -0.75 -1.94 25.94
CA TYR A 148 0.17 -1.06 25.24
C TYR A 148 -0.12 0.42 25.55
N ASP A 149 0.81 1.30 25.27
CA ASP A 149 0.70 2.74 25.54
C ASP A 149 -0.49 3.41 24.84
N ASP A 150 -0.97 2.82 23.73
CA ASP A 150 -2.12 3.31 22.99
C ASP A 150 -3.49 2.84 23.53
N GLY A 151 -3.49 2.06 24.61
CA GLY A 151 -4.70 1.54 25.26
C GLY A 151 -5.29 0.29 24.60
N ILE A 152 -4.55 -0.40 23.73
CA ILE A 152 -4.87 -1.76 23.31
C ILE A 152 -4.33 -2.71 24.37
N TYR A 153 -5.16 -3.67 24.79
CA TYR A 153 -4.74 -4.73 25.70
C TYR A 153 -4.02 -5.85 24.95
N GLU A 154 -3.10 -6.54 25.62
CA GLU A 154 -2.60 -7.81 25.07
C GLU A 154 -3.76 -8.80 24.94
N PRO A 155 -3.79 -9.63 23.89
CA PRO A 155 -4.89 -10.57 23.67
C PRO A 155 -5.15 -11.47 24.89
N LEU A 156 -6.38 -11.47 25.38
CA LEU A 156 -6.83 -12.32 26.46
C LEU A 156 -7.33 -13.63 25.90
N LEU A 157 -6.81 -14.74 26.42
CA LEU A 157 -7.12 -16.09 25.97
C LEU A 157 -8.06 -16.76 26.97
N THR A 158 -9.23 -17.22 26.51
CA THR A 158 -10.24 -17.81 27.39
C THR A 158 -11.06 -18.89 26.70
N ASN A 159 -11.92 -19.54 27.45
CA ASN A 159 -12.93 -20.46 26.92
C ASN A 159 -14.35 -19.89 27.18
N ALA A 160 -15.36 -20.61 26.71
CA ALA A 160 -16.76 -20.18 26.86
C ALA A 160 -17.22 -20.03 28.29
N GLU A 161 -16.73 -20.89 29.22
CA GLU A 161 -17.12 -20.92 30.63
C GLU A 161 -16.56 -19.72 31.39
N HIS A 162 -15.30 -19.34 31.10
CA HIS A 162 -14.57 -18.30 31.84
C HIS A 162 -14.52 -16.94 31.13
N LEU A 163 -15.27 -16.75 30.04
CA LEU A 163 -15.33 -15.46 29.33
C LEU A 163 -15.86 -14.35 30.26
N SER A 164 -16.85 -14.64 31.11
CA SER A 164 -17.38 -13.68 32.12
C SER A 164 -16.32 -13.24 33.11
N ASP A 165 -15.48 -14.14 33.59
CA ASP A 165 -14.42 -13.81 34.55
C ASP A 165 -13.40 -12.82 33.92
N VAL A 166 -13.05 -13.02 32.65
CA VAL A 166 -12.16 -12.15 31.91
C VAL A 166 -12.76 -10.75 31.72
N VAL A 167 -14.03 -10.67 31.36
CA VAL A 167 -14.71 -9.38 31.17
C VAL A 167 -14.87 -8.64 32.52
N GLU A 168 -15.24 -9.31 33.59
CA GLU A 168 -15.33 -8.73 34.94
C GLU A 168 -13.98 -8.18 35.40
N LEU A 169 -12.90 -8.90 35.15
CA LEU A 169 -11.54 -8.48 35.51
C LEU A 169 -11.18 -7.15 34.87
N ILE A 170 -11.46 -7.02 33.56
CA ILE A 170 -11.23 -5.78 32.81
C ILE A 170 -12.14 -4.64 33.30
N LEU A 171 -13.40 -4.93 33.58
CA LEU A 171 -14.36 -3.92 34.04
C LEU A 171 -14.08 -3.41 35.47
N ALA A 172 -13.32 -4.17 36.26
CA ALA A 172 -12.85 -3.76 37.58
C ALA A 172 -11.69 -2.75 37.53
N GLU A 173 -10.99 -2.63 36.41
CA GLU A 173 -9.92 -1.63 36.25
C GLU A 173 -10.49 -0.22 36.15
N HIS A 174 -9.82 0.75 36.77
CA HIS A 174 -10.19 2.16 36.67
C HIS A 174 -9.71 2.71 35.31
N LEU A 175 -10.63 3.24 34.50
CA LEU A 175 -10.28 4.09 33.36
C LEU A 175 -10.04 5.52 33.84
N ASN A 176 -8.96 6.12 33.40
CA ASN A 176 -8.83 7.57 33.47
C ASN A 176 -9.93 8.19 32.61
N VAL A 177 -10.83 8.96 33.22
CA VAL A 177 -11.96 9.55 32.52
C VAL A 177 -11.43 10.60 31.54
N HIS A 178 -11.52 10.32 30.26
CA HIS A 178 -11.27 11.28 29.18
C HIS A 178 -12.59 11.64 28.51
N SER A 179 -12.67 12.83 27.96
CA SER A 179 -13.77 13.19 27.08
C SER A 179 -13.57 12.48 25.74
N TYR A 180 -14.49 11.60 25.37
CA TYR A 180 -14.44 10.87 24.10
C TYR A 180 -15.02 11.72 22.95
N GLN A 181 -14.39 11.66 21.78
CA GLN A 181 -14.84 12.43 20.61
C GLN A 181 -16.18 11.95 20.06
N VAL A 182 -16.48 10.66 20.17
CA VAL A 182 -17.69 10.03 19.67
C VAL A 182 -18.40 9.35 20.85
N ALA A 183 -19.72 9.57 20.97
CA ALA A 183 -20.51 8.88 21.97
C ALA A 183 -20.56 7.36 21.67
N MET A 184 -20.63 6.52 22.71
CA MET A 184 -20.69 5.07 22.53
C MET A 184 -21.94 4.63 21.72
N SER A 185 -23.04 5.36 21.82
CA SER A 185 -24.24 5.17 21.01
C SER A 185 -24.01 5.33 19.51
N ASP A 186 -23.04 6.16 19.12
CA ASP A 186 -22.74 6.48 17.73
C ASP A 186 -21.53 5.70 17.18
N TRP A 187 -20.93 4.84 18.00
CA TRP A 187 -19.72 4.10 17.66
C TRP A 187 -19.84 3.36 16.32
N ALA A 188 -20.88 2.58 16.11
CA ALA A 188 -21.08 1.78 14.91
C ALA A 188 -21.22 2.60 13.62
N ARG A 189 -21.67 3.86 13.76
CA ARG A 189 -21.84 4.81 12.64
C ARG A 189 -20.67 5.77 12.52
N SER A 190 -19.74 5.73 13.45
CA SER A 190 -18.59 6.63 13.42
C SER A 190 -17.71 6.31 12.21
N ARG A 191 -16.96 7.32 11.82
CA ARG A 191 -16.14 7.30 10.63
C ARG A 191 -15.06 6.22 10.72
N TYR A 192 -14.94 5.43 9.66
CA TYR A 192 -13.83 4.51 9.45
C TYR A 192 -13.02 5.01 8.25
N ALA A 193 -11.76 5.36 8.49
CA ALA A 193 -10.89 5.98 7.50
C ALA A 193 -9.58 5.18 7.37
N PRO A 194 -9.59 4.03 6.70
CA PRO A 194 -8.39 3.23 6.49
C PRO A 194 -7.45 3.95 5.54
N THR A 195 -6.13 3.79 5.78
CA THR A 195 -5.09 4.12 4.83
C THR A 195 -4.43 2.81 4.38
N PRO A 196 -5.03 2.05 3.45
CA PRO A 196 -4.50 0.77 3.05
C PRO A 196 -3.16 0.95 2.32
N THR A 197 -2.27 -0.03 2.46
CA THR A 197 -1.13 -0.16 1.55
C THR A 197 -1.66 -0.49 0.16
N ILE A 198 -0.84 -0.28 -0.86
CA ILE A 198 -1.22 -0.65 -2.23
C ILE A 198 -1.52 -2.15 -2.37
N ILE A 199 -0.85 -3.00 -1.60
CA ILE A 199 -1.09 -4.45 -1.57
C ILE A 199 -2.47 -4.75 -0.97
N GLU A 200 -2.80 -4.16 0.18
CA GLU A 200 -4.09 -4.32 0.85
C GLU A 200 -5.24 -3.82 -0.04
N ALA A 201 -5.06 -2.66 -0.67
CA ALA A 201 -6.03 -2.10 -1.58
C ALA A 201 -6.25 -2.97 -2.82
N ALA A 202 -5.18 -3.47 -3.44
CA ALA A 202 -5.27 -4.37 -4.60
C ALA A 202 -5.97 -5.69 -4.24
N ARG A 203 -5.67 -6.27 -3.07
CA ARG A 203 -6.33 -7.48 -2.57
C ARG A 203 -7.82 -7.26 -2.36
N SER A 204 -8.21 -6.17 -1.71
CA SER A 204 -9.61 -5.82 -1.52
C SER A 204 -10.36 -5.62 -2.83
N LEU A 205 -9.79 -4.91 -3.79
CA LEU A 205 -10.40 -4.73 -5.11
C LEU A 205 -10.55 -6.06 -5.86
N TYR A 206 -9.55 -6.92 -5.78
CA TYR A 206 -9.58 -8.24 -6.42
C TYR A 206 -10.64 -9.16 -5.80
N LEU A 207 -10.97 -8.97 -4.52
CA LEU A 207 -12.04 -9.64 -3.80
C LEU A 207 -13.45 -9.05 -4.07
N ASN A 208 -13.59 -8.18 -5.07
CA ASN A 208 -14.82 -7.47 -5.43
C ASN A 208 -15.36 -6.49 -4.36
N HIS A 209 -14.50 -5.99 -3.47
CA HIS A 209 -14.85 -4.88 -2.60
C HIS A 209 -14.79 -3.57 -3.40
N SER A 210 -15.71 -2.66 -3.13
CA SER A 210 -15.71 -1.35 -3.80
C SER A 210 -14.58 -0.45 -3.28
N VAL A 211 -14.19 0.56 -4.09
CA VAL A 211 -13.25 1.59 -3.64
C VAL A 211 -13.79 2.33 -2.42
N GLU A 212 -15.10 2.51 -2.31
CA GLU A 212 -15.77 3.11 -1.14
C GLU A 212 -15.51 2.34 0.15
N ASP A 213 -15.37 1.01 0.08
CA ASP A 213 -15.10 0.17 1.25
C ASP A 213 -13.65 0.29 1.74
N ILE A 214 -12.74 0.68 0.84
CA ILE A 214 -11.30 0.77 1.11
C ILE A 214 -10.90 2.19 1.51
N THR A 215 -11.62 3.21 1.03
CA THR A 215 -11.28 4.63 1.21
C THR A 215 -12.46 5.35 1.84
N LYS A 216 -12.35 5.78 3.08
CA LYS A 216 -13.46 6.53 3.71
C LYS A 216 -13.04 7.83 4.38
N HIS A 217 -12.61 8.73 3.55
CA HIS A 217 -13.09 10.10 3.64
C HIS A 217 -14.22 10.26 2.62
N GLU A 218 -15.41 10.64 3.00
CA GLU A 218 -16.53 10.84 2.07
C GLU A 218 -16.14 11.71 0.86
N SER A 219 -15.27 12.70 1.06
CA SER A 219 -14.73 13.54 -0.01
C SER A 219 -13.66 12.87 -0.87
N GLU A 220 -12.90 11.93 -0.32
CA GLU A 220 -11.78 11.25 -1.01
C GLU A 220 -12.27 10.05 -1.80
N GLY A 221 -13.14 9.22 -1.20
CA GLY A 221 -13.84 8.15 -1.89
C GLY A 221 -14.68 8.68 -3.05
N ALA A 222 -15.41 9.76 -2.84
CA ALA A 222 -16.20 10.41 -3.87
C ALA A 222 -15.32 10.93 -5.03
N GLN A 223 -14.11 11.43 -4.76
CA GLN A 223 -13.20 11.90 -5.82
C GLN A 223 -12.63 10.72 -6.61
N LEU A 224 -12.19 9.63 -5.96
CA LEU A 224 -11.71 8.43 -6.64
C LEU A 224 -12.79 7.77 -7.48
N ASP A 225 -14.00 7.66 -6.95
CA ASP A 225 -15.16 7.12 -7.67
C ASP A 225 -15.53 8.00 -8.85
N SER A 226 -15.57 9.32 -8.67
CA SER A 226 -15.82 10.26 -9.76
C SER A 226 -14.78 10.16 -10.86
N THR A 227 -13.49 10.01 -10.53
CA THR A 227 -12.42 9.79 -11.50
C THR A 227 -12.57 8.44 -12.20
N THR A 228 -12.81 7.36 -11.44
CA THR A 228 -13.00 6.02 -12.01
C THR A 228 -14.22 5.98 -12.94
N GLN A 229 -15.35 6.54 -12.54
CA GLN A 229 -16.55 6.63 -13.36
C GLN A 229 -16.33 7.45 -14.64
N TYR A 230 -15.61 8.56 -14.54
CA TYR A 230 -15.26 9.37 -15.71
C TYR A 230 -14.37 8.59 -16.69
N VAL A 231 -13.35 7.88 -16.21
CA VAL A 231 -12.50 7.03 -17.05
C VAL A 231 -13.32 5.93 -17.73
N GLN A 232 -14.24 5.29 -17.01
CA GLN A 232 -15.13 4.27 -17.59
C GLN A 232 -16.07 4.85 -18.63
N GLU A 233 -16.57 6.06 -18.43
CA GLU A 233 -17.38 6.76 -19.45
C GLU A 233 -16.57 7.01 -20.73
N VAL A 234 -15.31 7.43 -20.61
CA VAL A 234 -14.41 7.58 -21.76
C VAL A 234 -14.17 6.23 -22.45
N ILE A 235 -13.96 5.16 -21.73
CA ILE A 235 -13.81 3.80 -22.29
C ILE A 235 -15.05 3.44 -23.10
N ARG A 236 -16.24 3.59 -22.50
CA ARG A 236 -17.52 3.25 -23.12
C ARG A 236 -17.76 4.07 -24.39
N SER A 237 -17.63 5.39 -24.32
CA SER A 237 -17.87 6.27 -25.46
C SER A 237 -16.88 6.03 -26.59
N THR A 238 -15.62 5.77 -26.27
CA THR A 238 -14.58 5.45 -27.27
C THR A 238 -14.88 4.13 -27.98
N LYS A 239 -15.32 3.11 -27.26
CA LYS A 239 -15.73 1.83 -27.81
C LYS A 239 -16.94 1.97 -28.75
N GLU A 240 -17.99 2.70 -28.32
CA GLU A 240 -19.20 2.95 -29.11
C GLU A 240 -18.89 3.71 -30.41
N GLN A 241 -17.94 4.63 -30.40
CA GLN A 241 -17.54 5.43 -31.55
C GLN A 241 -16.51 4.74 -32.45
N GLY A 242 -15.89 3.64 -32.02
CA GLY A 242 -14.82 2.98 -32.74
C GLY A 242 -13.56 3.85 -32.85
N GLY A 243 -13.26 4.63 -31.82
CA GLY A 243 -12.19 5.64 -31.84
C GLY A 243 -10.96 5.26 -31.01
N LYS A 244 -10.07 6.23 -30.83
CA LYS A 244 -8.85 6.12 -30.01
C LYS A 244 -8.85 7.25 -29.00
N SER A 245 -8.62 6.94 -27.72
CA SER A 245 -8.61 7.92 -26.64
C SER A 245 -7.51 7.69 -25.63
N ILE A 246 -7.01 8.77 -25.05
CA ILE A 246 -6.04 8.74 -23.96
C ILE A 246 -6.51 9.64 -22.83
N CYS A 247 -6.46 9.12 -21.60
CA CYS A 247 -6.75 9.84 -20.37
C CYS A 247 -5.48 10.02 -19.55
N PHE A 248 -5.23 11.22 -19.07
CA PHE A 248 -4.18 11.51 -18.09
C PHE A 248 -4.82 11.73 -16.71
N VAL A 249 -4.66 10.76 -15.83
CA VAL A 249 -5.04 10.87 -14.42
C VAL A 249 -3.85 11.40 -13.65
N THR A 250 -3.98 12.60 -13.13
CA THR A 250 -2.93 13.31 -12.40
C THR A 250 -3.34 13.51 -10.94
N GLY A 251 -2.45 13.96 -10.11
CA GLY A 251 -2.79 14.27 -8.72
C GLY A 251 -1.58 14.33 -7.80
N VAL A 252 -1.80 14.88 -6.62
CA VAL A 252 -0.78 15.01 -5.59
C VAL A 252 -0.21 13.64 -5.18
N PRO A 253 1.00 13.57 -4.63
CA PRO A 253 1.56 12.32 -4.12
C PRO A 253 0.62 11.67 -3.09
N GLY A 254 0.36 10.38 -3.25
CA GLY A 254 -0.55 9.66 -2.36
C GLY A 254 -2.04 9.87 -2.61
N ALA A 255 -2.43 10.50 -3.70
CA ALA A 255 -3.84 10.75 -4.03
C ALA A 255 -4.60 9.52 -4.58
N GLY A 256 -3.99 8.34 -4.63
CA GLY A 256 -4.67 7.11 -5.05
C GLY A 256 -4.69 6.85 -6.55
N LYS A 257 -3.82 7.48 -7.35
CA LYS A 257 -3.73 7.25 -8.80
C LYS A 257 -3.62 5.76 -9.16
N THR A 258 -2.67 5.07 -8.54
CA THR A 258 -2.46 3.61 -8.74
C THR A 258 -3.73 2.82 -8.40
N LEU A 259 -4.47 3.23 -7.37
CA LEU A 259 -5.73 2.59 -6.98
C LEU A 259 -6.82 2.77 -8.05
N VAL A 260 -6.93 3.95 -8.66
CA VAL A 260 -7.83 4.18 -9.80
C VAL A 260 -7.47 3.24 -10.95
N GLY A 261 -6.21 3.12 -11.31
CA GLY A 261 -5.75 2.24 -12.39
C GLY A 261 -6.04 0.77 -12.12
N LEU A 262 -5.74 0.28 -10.92
CA LEU A 262 -6.03 -1.10 -10.53
C LEU A 262 -7.54 -1.37 -10.51
N ASN A 263 -8.35 -0.43 -10.02
CA ASN A 263 -9.80 -0.56 -9.99
C ASN A 263 -10.38 -0.69 -11.42
N VAL A 264 -9.92 0.15 -12.34
CA VAL A 264 -10.31 0.06 -13.76
C VAL A 264 -9.91 -1.30 -14.34
N ALA A 265 -8.68 -1.76 -14.10
CA ALA A 265 -8.20 -3.04 -14.62
C ALA A 265 -9.03 -4.24 -14.10
N VAL A 266 -9.31 -4.28 -12.79
CA VAL A 266 -10.09 -5.36 -12.18
C VAL A 266 -11.56 -5.34 -12.65
N GLN A 267 -12.18 -4.18 -12.78
CA GLN A 267 -13.57 -4.09 -13.25
C GLN A 267 -13.74 -4.52 -14.71
N GLN A 268 -12.73 -4.30 -15.55
CA GLN A 268 -12.76 -4.76 -16.94
C GLN A 268 -12.55 -6.28 -17.07
N GLU A 269 -11.84 -6.91 -16.13
CA GLU A 269 -11.68 -8.38 -16.12
C GLU A 269 -13.03 -9.10 -15.99
N THR A 270 -13.98 -8.54 -15.24
CA THR A 270 -15.35 -9.09 -15.10
C THR A 270 -16.24 -8.83 -16.32
N GLY A 271 -15.79 -8.01 -17.27
CA GLY A 271 -16.48 -7.67 -18.51
C GLY A 271 -15.96 -8.44 -19.74
N GLN A 272 -16.39 -8.00 -20.94
CA GLN A 272 -15.93 -8.57 -22.21
C GLN A 272 -14.62 -7.96 -22.73
N ASP A 273 -14.19 -6.84 -22.16
CA ASP A 273 -13.03 -6.06 -22.60
C ASP A 273 -11.86 -6.28 -21.65
N LEU A 274 -10.72 -6.66 -22.18
CA LEU A 274 -9.51 -6.87 -21.40
C LEU A 274 -8.78 -5.53 -21.23
N ALA A 275 -8.45 -5.20 -19.98
CA ALA A 275 -7.58 -4.10 -19.62
C ALA A 275 -6.30 -4.63 -18.98
N VAL A 276 -5.16 -4.10 -19.37
CA VAL A 276 -3.86 -4.43 -18.78
C VAL A 276 -3.32 -3.25 -17.98
N TYR A 277 -2.98 -3.48 -16.73
CA TYR A 277 -2.26 -2.55 -15.88
C TYR A 277 -0.76 -2.79 -16.03
N LEU A 278 -0.05 -1.77 -16.48
CA LEU A 278 1.36 -1.80 -16.79
C LEU A 278 2.13 -0.82 -15.90
N SER A 279 3.13 -1.32 -15.20
CA SER A 279 4.01 -0.49 -14.37
C SER A 279 5.48 -0.73 -14.69
N GLY A 280 6.26 0.34 -14.69
CA GLY A 280 7.73 0.27 -14.75
C GLY A 280 8.38 -0.21 -13.45
N ASN A 281 7.61 -0.27 -12.35
CA ASN A 281 8.06 -0.71 -11.04
C ASN A 281 8.00 -2.24 -10.92
N GLY A 282 9.09 -2.91 -11.30
CA GLY A 282 9.19 -4.37 -11.28
C GLY A 282 8.88 -4.99 -9.92
N PRO A 283 9.51 -4.55 -8.82
CA PRO A 283 9.21 -5.04 -7.48
C PRO A 283 7.73 -4.95 -7.11
N LEU A 284 7.10 -3.81 -7.34
CA LEU A 284 5.66 -3.62 -7.08
C LEU A 284 4.80 -4.63 -7.85
N VAL A 285 5.05 -4.79 -9.15
CA VAL A 285 4.30 -5.74 -9.99
C VAL A 285 4.49 -7.18 -9.50
N GLN A 286 5.71 -7.57 -9.14
CA GLN A 286 6.01 -8.92 -8.65
C GLN A 286 5.28 -9.20 -7.33
N VAL A 287 5.33 -8.28 -6.38
CA VAL A 287 4.67 -8.41 -5.07
C VAL A 287 3.15 -8.46 -5.23
N LEU A 288 2.57 -7.55 -6.03
CA LEU A 288 1.13 -7.55 -6.31
C LEU A 288 0.67 -8.86 -6.99
N THR A 289 1.40 -9.30 -8.01
CA THR A 289 1.07 -10.55 -8.72
C THR A 289 1.06 -11.75 -7.79
N GLU A 290 2.08 -11.89 -6.94
CA GLU A 290 2.14 -13.00 -5.98
C GLU A 290 1.06 -12.90 -4.90
N ALA A 291 0.80 -11.71 -4.35
CA ALA A 291 -0.23 -11.49 -3.35
C ALA A 291 -1.61 -11.90 -3.87
N LEU A 292 -1.98 -11.43 -5.07
CA LEU A 292 -3.26 -11.77 -5.70
C LEU A 292 -3.33 -13.25 -6.13
N THR A 293 -2.21 -13.85 -6.52
CA THR A 293 -2.12 -15.28 -6.82
C THR A 293 -2.42 -16.14 -5.58
N ARG A 294 -1.84 -15.78 -4.44
CA ARG A 294 -2.10 -16.46 -3.14
C ARG A 294 -3.56 -16.30 -2.73
N ASP A 295 -4.14 -15.12 -2.91
CA ASP A 295 -5.55 -14.88 -2.59
C ASP A 295 -6.49 -15.68 -3.49
N LYS A 296 -6.21 -15.75 -4.79
CA LYS A 296 -6.97 -16.59 -5.73
C LYS A 296 -6.94 -18.06 -5.33
N GLN A 297 -5.76 -18.58 -4.99
CA GLN A 297 -5.64 -19.96 -4.52
C GLN A 297 -6.45 -20.22 -3.24
N ALA A 298 -6.39 -19.29 -2.28
CA ALA A 298 -7.13 -19.38 -1.02
C ALA A 298 -8.65 -19.38 -1.27
N GLN A 299 -9.14 -18.50 -2.15
CA GLN A 299 -10.56 -18.43 -2.52
C GLN A 299 -11.05 -19.71 -3.19
N GLU A 300 -10.32 -20.21 -4.18
CA GLU A 300 -10.72 -21.44 -4.90
C GLU A 300 -10.70 -22.65 -3.95
N LYS A 301 -9.71 -22.70 -3.05
CA LYS A 301 -9.66 -23.74 -2.01
C LYS A 301 -10.88 -23.66 -1.07
N ALA A 302 -11.29 -22.46 -0.67
CA ALA A 302 -12.46 -22.25 0.17
C ALA A 302 -13.77 -22.69 -0.53
N LYS A 303 -13.85 -22.56 -1.86
CA LYS A 303 -14.95 -23.05 -2.69
C LYS A 303 -14.88 -24.55 -2.97
N GLY A 304 -13.85 -25.24 -2.48
CA GLY A 304 -13.63 -26.67 -2.73
C GLY A 304 -12.95 -26.99 -4.07
N ASN A 305 -12.55 -25.97 -4.82
CA ASN A 305 -11.86 -26.13 -6.09
C ASN A 305 -10.34 -26.29 -5.89
N LYS A 306 -9.71 -27.08 -6.77
CA LYS A 306 -8.24 -27.19 -6.82
C LYS A 306 -7.73 -26.40 -8.01
N ILE A 307 -6.98 -25.34 -7.73
CA ILE A 307 -6.25 -24.57 -8.73
C ILE A 307 -4.76 -24.64 -8.44
N THR A 308 -3.95 -24.82 -9.46
CA THR A 308 -2.49 -24.78 -9.29
C THR A 308 -2.00 -23.33 -9.18
N LYS A 309 -0.84 -23.14 -8.52
CA LYS A 309 -0.23 -21.80 -8.44
C LYS A 309 -0.01 -21.17 -9.82
N LYS A 310 0.42 -21.98 -10.81
CA LYS A 310 0.65 -21.50 -12.18
C LYS A 310 -0.63 -21.05 -12.90
N GLU A 311 -1.74 -21.70 -12.65
CA GLU A 311 -3.05 -21.30 -13.21
C GLU A 311 -3.53 -20.00 -12.60
N ALA A 312 -3.50 -19.89 -11.26
CA ALA A 312 -3.85 -18.66 -10.57
C ALA A 312 -2.95 -17.47 -10.99
N GLU A 313 -1.63 -17.69 -11.08
CA GLU A 313 -0.68 -16.67 -11.54
C GLU A 313 -0.94 -16.24 -12.99
N ARG A 314 -1.33 -17.16 -13.86
CA ARG A 314 -1.68 -16.86 -15.25
C ARG A 314 -2.88 -15.94 -15.34
N GLU A 315 -3.90 -16.16 -14.52
CA GLU A 315 -5.08 -15.28 -14.47
C GLU A 315 -4.69 -13.87 -14.02
N VAL A 316 -3.92 -13.74 -12.95
CA VAL A 316 -3.46 -12.43 -12.47
C VAL A 316 -2.59 -11.71 -13.50
N LYS A 317 -1.70 -12.42 -14.18
CA LYS A 317 -0.82 -11.85 -15.22
C LYS A 317 -1.56 -11.39 -16.48
N ARG A 318 -2.83 -11.71 -16.64
CA ARG A 318 -3.64 -11.16 -17.74
C ARG A 318 -3.86 -9.66 -17.57
N PHE A 319 -4.05 -9.18 -16.36
CA PHE A 319 -4.38 -7.77 -16.10
C PHE A 319 -3.29 -6.98 -15.36
N ILE A 320 -2.23 -7.59 -14.87
CA ILE A 320 -1.07 -6.90 -14.26
C ILE A 320 0.22 -7.38 -14.91
N GLN A 321 0.98 -6.47 -15.51
CA GLN A 321 2.26 -6.78 -16.16
C GLN A 321 3.31 -5.68 -15.94
N ILE A 322 4.57 -6.09 -16.08
CA ILE A 322 5.69 -5.14 -16.14
C ILE A 322 5.73 -4.52 -17.55
N ILE A 323 5.82 -3.20 -17.62
CA ILE A 323 5.85 -2.46 -18.89
C ILE A 323 6.97 -2.93 -19.83
N HIS A 324 8.12 -3.31 -19.30
CA HIS A 324 9.24 -3.83 -20.10
C HIS A 324 8.88 -5.12 -20.84
N ARG A 325 8.08 -5.99 -20.22
CA ARG A 325 7.62 -7.23 -20.84
C ARG A 325 6.63 -6.95 -21.96
N TYR A 326 5.68 -6.04 -21.73
CA TYR A 326 4.75 -5.59 -22.74
C TYR A 326 5.50 -5.01 -23.95
N ARG A 327 6.44 -4.09 -23.71
CA ARG A 327 7.30 -3.50 -24.74
C ARG A 327 8.08 -4.57 -25.50
N ASP A 328 8.74 -5.49 -24.82
CA ASP A 328 9.55 -6.55 -25.42
C ASP A 328 8.70 -7.48 -26.30
N ASN A 329 7.49 -7.82 -25.88
CA ASN A 329 6.55 -8.62 -26.66
C ASN A 329 6.13 -7.90 -27.94
N MET A 330 5.84 -6.60 -27.85
CA MET A 330 5.50 -5.80 -29.04
C MET A 330 6.68 -5.65 -30.00
N LEU A 331 7.90 -5.48 -29.48
CA LEU A 331 9.12 -5.39 -30.31
C LEU A 331 9.42 -6.68 -31.08
N GLN A 332 9.01 -7.83 -30.59
CA GLN A 332 9.13 -9.10 -31.34
C GLN A 332 8.23 -9.17 -32.56
N LYS A 333 7.16 -8.38 -32.61
CA LYS A 333 6.17 -8.35 -33.67
C LYS A 333 6.44 -7.30 -34.75
N VAL A 334 7.48 -6.50 -34.58
CA VAL A 334 7.75 -5.34 -35.46
C VAL A 334 9.07 -5.47 -36.21
N LYS A 335 9.16 -4.73 -37.30
CA LYS A 335 10.38 -4.49 -38.09
C LYS A 335 10.45 -3.04 -38.50
N LEU A 336 11.62 -2.60 -38.99
CA LEU A 336 11.80 -1.29 -39.62
C LEU A 336 11.68 -1.44 -41.13
N GLU A 337 10.80 -0.64 -41.71
CA GLU A 337 10.73 -0.43 -43.18
C GLU A 337 10.86 1.06 -43.47
N ASP A 338 11.86 1.43 -44.29
CA ASP A 338 12.16 2.81 -44.65
C ASP A 338 12.26 3.77 -43.43
N GLY A 339 12.82 3.30 -42.33
CA GLY A 339 12.96 4.05 -41.06
C GLY A 339 11.68 4.14 -40.21
N ASN A 340 10.58 3.54 -40.66
CA ASN A 340 9.32 3.48 -39.90
C ASN A 340 9.11 2.11 -39.29
N LEU A 341 8.47 2.11 -38.09
CA LEU A 341 8.10 0.89 -37.42
C LEU A 341 6.82 0.31 -38.01
N VAL A 342 6.85 -0.95 -38.42
CA VAL A 342 5.68 -1.67 -38.97
C VAL A 342 5.53 -3.04 -38.32
N ILE A 343 4.30 -3.56 -38.27
CA ILE A 343 4.06 -4.94 -37.82
C ILE A 343 4.60 -5.92 -38.86
N ASP A 344 5.35 -6.91 -38.45
CA ASP A 344 5.86 -7.99 -39.27
C ASP A 344 4.85 -9.15 -39.32
N PRO A 345 4.09 -9.31 -40.41
CA PRO A 345 3.06 -10.33 -40.51
C PRO A 345 3.60 -11.75 -40.44
N THR A 346 4.92 -11.95 -40.68
CA THR A 346 5.54 -13.29 -40.54
C THR A 346 5.76 -13.72 -39.10
N LYS A 347 5.75 -12.76 -38.15
CA LYS A 347 5.97 -13.01 -36.72
C LYS A 347 4.65 -13.24 -35.97
N GLU A 348 3.53 -12.72 -36.42
CA GLU A 348 2.21 -12.95 -35.85
C GLU A 348 1.81 -14.44 -35.85
N LEU A 349 2.18 -15.19 -36.88
CA LEU A 349 1.85 -16.61 -37.05
C LEU A 349 2.58 -17.55 -36.05
N ARG A 350 3.64 -17.08 -35.39
CA ARG A 350 4.40 -17.90 -34.42
C ARG A 350 3.86 -17.84 -33.00
N ASP A 351 3.07 -16.84 -32.65
CA ASP A 351 2.66 -16.58 -31.25
C ASP A 351 1.29 -17.15 -30.85
N GLN A 352 0.51 -17.71 -31.80
CA GLN A 352 -0.78 -18.35 -31.50
C GLN A 352 -0.68 -19.57 -30.57
N THR A 353 0.51 -20.13 -30.41
CA THR A 353 0.75 -21.29 -29.53
C THR A 353 1.14 -20.90 -28.09
N ALA A 354 1.48 -19.65 -27.82
CA ALA A 354 1.98 -19.19 -26.51
C ALA A 354 0.93 -18.50 -25.64
N GLY A 355 -0.31 -18.35 -26.10
CA GLY A 355 -1.41 -17.74 -25.32
C GLY A 355 -1.28 -16.24 -25.01
N TYR A 356 -0.45 -15.53 -25.78
CA TYR A 356 -0.23 -14.07 -25.68
C TYR A 356 -0.70 -13.35 -26.96
N GLY A 357 -1.87 -13.68 -27.47
CA GLY A 357 -2.25 -13.37 -28.84
C GLY A 357 -3.18 -12.18 -29.05
N GLU A 358 -3.68 -11.52 -28.00
CA GLU A 358 -4.57 -10.37 -28.19
C GLU A 358 -3.95 -9.14 -27.55
N VAL A 359 -3.77 -8.08 -28.35
CA VAL A 359 -3.46 -6.75 -27.84
C VAL A 359 -4.74 -6.26 -27.16
N GLU A 360 -4.66 -5.97 -25.88
CA GLU A 360 -5.79 -5.44 -25.13
C GLU A 360 -6.24 -4.11 -25.73
N ASN A 361 -7.54 -3.83 -25.68
CA ASN A 361 -8.08 -2.54 -26.12
C ASN A 361 -7.79 -1.42 -25.12
N ILE A 362 -7.50 -1.77 -23.86
CA ILE A 362 -7.30 -0.83 -22.76
C ILE A 362 -5.94 -1.11 -22.13
N ALA A 363 -5.07 -0.11 -22.12
CA ALA A 363 -3.80 -0.15 -21.40
C ALA A 363 -3.71 0.97 -20.37
N ILE A 364 -3.32 0.61 -19.15
CA ILE A 364 -3.14 1.53 -18.03
C ILE A 364 -1.65 1.58 -17.73
N PHE A 365 -1.04 2.75 -17.89
CA PHE A 365 0.38 2.97 -17.62
C PHE A 365 0.54 3.71 -16.30
N ASP A 366 1.05 3.00 -15.28
CA ASP A 366 1.38 3.60 -14.00
C ASP A 366 2.75 4.27 -14.06
N GLU A 367 2.87 5.40 -13.36
CA GLU A 367 4.06 6.25 -13.38
C GLU A 367 4.47 6.64 -14.82
N ALA A 368 3.49 7.02 -15.64
CA ALA A 368 3.68 7.27 -17.06
C ALA A 368 4.72 8.36 -17.39
N GLN A 369 4.99 9.29 -16.46
CA GLN A 369 6.04 10.30 -16.59
C GLN A 369 7.46 9.71 -16.62
N ARG A 370 7.63 8.44 -16.21
CA ARG A 370 8.93 7.74 -16.21
C ARG A 370 9.27 7.04 -17.50
N SER A 371 8.44 7.15 -18.52
CA SER A 371 8.74 6.60 -19.85
C SER A 371 10.05 7.19 -20.39
N TRP A 372 10.82 6.36 -21.07
CA TRP A 372 12.15 6.74 -21.55
C TRP A 372 12.07 7.64 -22.79
N ASP A 373 12.96 8.62 -22.82
CA ASP A 373 13.15 9.43 -24.04
C ASP A 373 13.70 8.62 -25.22
N LYS A 374 13.64 9.20 -26.39
CA LYS A 374 14.05 8.53 -27.65
C LYS A 374 15.51 8.08 -27.62
N GLU A 375 16.41 8.87 -27.08
CA GLU A 375 17.83 8.54 -27.03
C GLU A 375 18.10 7.37 -26.09
N HIS A 376 17.48 7.39 -24.91
CA HIS A 376 17.68 6.36 -23.90
C HIS A 376 17.17 4.98 -24.38
N ILE A 377 15.95 4.93 -24.93
CA ILE A 377 15.38 3.67 -25.43
C ILE A 377 16.14 3.15 -26.66
N ALA A 378 16.55 4.01 -27.58
CA ALA A 378 17.33 3.60 -28.75
C ALA A 378 18.70 3.00 -28.38
N ASN A 379 19.42 3.65 -27.45
CA ASN A 379 20.70 3.17 -26.93
C ASN A 379 20.55 1.83 -26.18
N TRP A 380 19.50 1.69 -25.38
CA TRP A 380 19.22 0.46 -24.64
C TRP A 380 18.88 -0.71 -25.59
N LEU A 381 18.00 -0.50 -26.56
CA LEU A 381 17.60 -1.52 -27.53
C LEU A 381 18.77 -1.98 -28.40
N LYS A 382 19.61 -1.06 -28.85
CA LYS A 382 20.83 -1.39 -29.59
C LYS A 382 21.78 -2.29 -28.80
N ARG A 383 22.01 -1.96 -27.51
CA ARG A 383 22.94 -2.71 -26.65
C ARG A 383 22.40 -4.06 -26.18
N LYS A 384 21.11 -4.13 -25.84
CA LYS A 384 20.52 -5.30 -25.15
C LYS A 384 19.75 -6.24 -26.07
N LYS A 385 19.18 -5.73 -27.15
CA LYS A 385 18.30 -6.47 -28.06
C LYS A 385 18.85 -6.53 -29.50
N GLY A 386 19.92 -5.82 -29.82
CA GLY A 386 20.44 -5.73 -31.19
C GLY A 386 19.53 -4.97 -32.16
N PHE A 387 18.54 -4.25 -31.63
CA PHE A 387 17.62 -3.45 -32.44
C PHE A 387 18.23 -2.04 -32.63
N ALA A 388 18.80 -1.78 -33.78
CA ALA A 388 19.43 -0.49 -34.11
C ALA A 388 18.40 0.52 -34.62
N ASP A 389 18.69 1.81 -34.40
CA ASP A 389 17.98 2.94 -35.00
C ASP A 389 16.48 2.98 -34.68
N PHE A 390 16.12 2.62 -33.45
CA PHE A 390 14.73 2.69 -32.98
C PHE A 390 14.19 4.12 -33.07
N PRO A 391 13.06 4.38 -33.80
CA PRO A 391 12.70 5.73 -34.22
C PRO A 391 11.86 6.52 -33.24
N MET A 392 11.40 5.91 -32.13
CA MET A 392 10.39 6.46 -31.23
C MET A 392 10.91 6.60 -29.80
N SER A 393 10.31 7.50 -29.00
CA SER A 393 10.38 7.44 -27.55
C SER A 393 9.55 6.28 -27.02
N GLU A 394 9.71 5.93 -25.74
CA GLU A 394 8.88 4.87 -25.12
C GLU A 394 7.41 5.26 -25.11
N SER A 395 7.08 6.50 -24.76
CA SER A 395 5.70 7.03 -24.79
C SER A 395 5.09 6.91 -26.18
N GLU A 396 5.82 7.34 -27.19
CA GLU A 396 5.39 7.27 -28.59
C GLU A 396 5.16 5.83 -29.05
N PHE A 397 6.05 4.91 -28.68
CA PHE A 397 5.92 3.49 -28.99
C PHE A 397 4.71 2.84 -28.31
N LEU A 398 4.43 3.20 -27.06
CA LEU A 398 3.26 2.68 -26.34
C LEU A 398 1.94 3.16 -26.97
N ILE A 399 1.85 4.42 -27.40
CA ILE A 399 0.69 4.91 -28.15
C ILE A 399 0.61 4.18 -29.50
N TRP A 400 1.73 4.08 -30.22
CA TRP A 400 1.80 3.38 -31.50
C TRP A 400 1.30 1.94 -31.39
N SER A 401 1.65 1.22 -30.33
CA SER A 401 1.26 -0.18 -30.13
C SER A 401 -0.26 -0.37 -30.05
N LEU A 402 -0.97 0.55 -29.40
CA LEU A 402 -2.43 0.53 -29.34
C LEU A 402 -3.08 1.16 -30.58
N ASP A 403 -2.38 2.05 -31.28
CA ASP A 403 -2.86 2.62 -32.53
C ASP A 403 -3.00 1.58 -33.65
N GLN A 404 -2.27 0.46 -33.55
CA GLN A 404 -2.40 -0.68 -34.44
C GLN A 404 -3.73 -1.45 -34.33
N ARG A 405 -4.51 -1.21 -33.27
CA ARG A 405 -5.86 -1.81 -33.15
C ARG A 405 -6.76 -1.32 -34.27
N PRO A 406 -7.45 -2.23 -35.00
CA PRO A 406 -8.32 -1.81 -36.14
C PRO A 406 -9.64 -1.20 -35.65
N ASP A 407 -10.08 -1.52 -34.44
CA ASP A 407 -11.37 -1.15 -33.90
C ASP A 407 -11.26 0.11 -32.98
N TRP A 408 -11.02 -0.08 -31.72
CA TRP A 408 -10.92 1.00 -30.74
C TRP A 408 -9.80 0.72 -29.76
N ALA A 409 -9.31 1.77 -29.11
CA ALA A 409 -8.35 1.63 -28.01
C ALA A 409 -8.42 2.80 -27.03
N VAL A 410 -8.14 2.52 -25.77
CA VAL A 410 -8.01 3.53 -24.71
C VAL A 410 -6.71 3.35 -23.97
N ILE A 411 -5.98 4.43 -23.80
CA ILE A 411 -4.80 4.50 -22.93
C ILE A 411 -5.17 5.32 -21.68
N ILE A 412 -4.80 4.84 -20.50
CA ILE A 412 -4.93 5.56 -19.25
C ILE A 412 -3.54 5.73 -18.67
N CYS A 413 -3.07 6.97 -18.62
CA CYS A 413 -1.79 7.34 -18.04
C CYS A 413 -1.99 7.85 -16.62
N LEU A 414 -1.43 7.15 -15.62
CA LEU A 414 -1.37 7.62 -14.25
C LEU A 414 -0.06 8.40 -14.09
N VAL A 415 -0.16 9.71 -13.88
CA VAL A 415 0.99 10.63 -13.89
C VAL A 415 1.25 11.17 -12.50
N GLY A 416 2.43 10.85 -11.95
CA GLY A 416 2.97 11.47 -10.74
C GLY A 416 3.80 12.71 -11.08
N GLY A 417 3.87 13.66 -10.16
CA GLY A 417 4.74 14.84 -10.29
C GLY A 417 5.98 14.71 -9.39
N GLY A 418 7.15 15.17 -9.87
CA GLY A 418 8.32 15.43 -9.04
C GLY A 418 8.99 14.23 -8.36
N GLN A 419 8.87 13.02 -8.91
CA GLN A 419 9.46 11.81 -8.34
C GLN A 419 10.43 11.08 -9.28
N GLU A 420 11.11 11.80 -10.16
CA GLU A 420 12.14 11.22 -11.04
C GLU A 420 13.34 10.76 -10.20
N ILE A 421 13.70 9.49 -10.33
CA ILE A 421 14.87 8.89 -9.67
C ILE A 421 15.93 8.37 -10.67
N ASN A 422 15.64 8.44 -11.98
CA ASN A 422 16.51 7.94 -13.04
C ASN A 422 16.76 8.98 -14.15
N THR A 423 17.92 8.89 -14.78
CA THR A 423 18.24 9.65 -16.01
C THR A 423 17.45 9.10 -17.21
N GLY A 424 16.99 9.99 -18.09
CA GLY A 424 16.32 9.62 -19.36
C GLY A 424 14.80 9.46 -19.23
N GLU A 425 14.19 9.84 -18.10
CA GLU A 425 12.75 9.95 -17.97
C GLU A 425 12.24 11.22 -18.65
N ALA A 426 11.26 11.08 -19.54
CA ALA A 426 10.84 12.13 -20.45
C ALA A 426 9.66 13.00 -19.95
N GLY A 427 9.06 12.63 -18.84
CA GLY A 427 7.91 13.33 -18.25
C GLY A 427 6.63 13.24 -19.08
N ILE A 428 5.61 13.99 -18.66
CA ILE A 428 4.31 14.06 -19.36
C ILE A 428 4.45 14.79 -20.70
N GLY A 429 5.41 15.70 -20.84
CA GLY A 429 5.62 16.49 -22.04
C GLY A 429 5.85 15.66 -23.30
N GLU A 430 6.55 14.53 -23.17
CA GLU A 430 6.80 13.62 -24.30
C GLU A 430 5.53 12.90 -24.79
N TRP A 431 4.65 12.51 -23.88
CA TRP A 431 3.34 11.98 -24.25
C TRP A 431 2.52 12.99 -25.04
N ILE A 432 2.51 14.25 -24.61
CA ILE A 432 1.78 15.33 -25.26
C ILE A 432 2.38 15.63 -26.62
N ARG A 433 3.72 15.67 -26.72
CA ARG A 433 4.41 15.86 -28.01
C ARG A 433 4.01 14.76 -29.00
N ALA A 434 4.07 13.50 -28.58
CA ALA A 434 3.68 12.37 -29.43
C ALA A 434 2.23 12.47 -29.90
N LEU A 435 1.30 12.89 -29.06
CA LEU A 435 -0.10 13.08 -29.42
C LEU A 435 -0.29 14.24 -30.44
N ASN A 436 0.42 15.34 -30.25
CA ASN A 436 0.30 16.49 -31.14
C ASN A 436 0.95 16.26 -32.54
N GLU A 437 2.11 15.62 -32.56
CA GLU A 437 2.92 15.49 -33.78
C GLU A 437 2.66 14.18 -34.53
N THR A 438 2.57 13.05 -33.80
CA THR A 438 2.51 11.72 -34.40
C THR A 438 1.10 11.14 -34.45
N PHE A 439 0.30 11.37 -33.39
CA PHE A 439 -1.03 10.80 -33.24
C PHE A 439 -2.15 11.85 -33.06
N PRO A 440 -2.28 12.83 -33.96
CA PRO A 440 -3.21 13.95 -33.77
C PRO A 440 -4.70 13.56 -33.81
N LYS A 441 -5.02 12.32 -34.22
CA LYS A 441 -6.40 11.82 -34.28
C LYS A 441 -6.89 11.23 -32.94
N TRP A 442 -6.00 11.06 -31.96
CA TRP A 442 -6.38 10.57 -30.66
C TRP A 442 -7.14 11.64 -29.87
N ASN A 443 -8.24 11.26 -29.24
CA ASN A 443 -8.94 12.11 -28.28
C ASN A 443 -8.15 12.14 -26.95
N VAL A 444 -7.90 13.33 -26.44
CA VAL A 444 -7.10 13.55 -25.23
C VAL A 444 -7.99 14.08 -24.12
N TYR A 445 -7.98 13.41 -22.98
CA TYR A 445 -8.72 13.79 -21.77
C TYR A 445 -7.72 14.09 -20.65
N ILE A 446 -7.74 15.31 -20.13
CA ILE A 446 -6.78 15.78 -19.13
C ILE A 446 -7.40 16.85 -18.24
N SER A 447 -6.84 17.08 -17.04
CA SER A 447 -7.30 18.17 -16.18
C SER A 447 -6.72 19.52 -16.57
N SER A 448 -7.51 20.59 -16.45
CA SER A 448 -7.05 21.97 -16.60
C SER A 448 -6.27 22.49 -15.38
N GLN A 449 -6.28 21.77 -14.25
CA GLN A 449 -5.67 22.20 -12.98
C GLN A 449 -4.15 21.93 -12.90
N LEU A 450 -3.49 21.56 -13.98
CA LEU A 450 -2.08 21.22 -14.05
C LEU A 450 -1.19 22.45 -14.21
N THR A 451 -1.05 23.23 -13.14
CA THR A 451 -0.20 24.43 -13.09
C THR A 451 1.10 24.23 -12.33
N ALA A 452 1.29 23.09 -11.68
CA ALA A 452 2.49 22.80 -10.91
C ALA A 452 3.70 22.53 -11.83
N LYS A 453 4.89 22.95 -11.37
CA LYS A 453 6.14 22.81 -12.15
C LYS A 453 6.50 21.37 -12.49
N GLU A 454 6.09 20.42 -11.66
CA GLU A 454 6.30 18.99 -11.88
C GLU A 454 5.55 18.42 -13.10
N TYR A 455 4.61 19.17 -13.67
CA TYR A 455 3.90 18.78 -14.90
C TYR A 455 4.37 19.65 -16.07
N ALA A 456 5.34 19.17 -16.84
CA ALA A 456 5.92 19.87 -17.99
C ALA A 456 6.25 21.34 -17.67
N GLU A 457 6.90 21.59 -16.52
CA GLU A 457 7.24 22.91 -16.01
C GLU A 457 6.04 23.89 -15.87
N GLY A 458 4.82 23.34 -15.73
CA GLY A 458 3.58 24.12 -15.64
C GLY A 458 2.97 24.50 -17.00
N HIS A 459 3.52 24.04 -18.12
CA HIS A 459 3.10 24.40 -19.47
C HIS A 459 2.18 23.40 -20.17
N VAL A 460 1.63 22.41 -19.45
CA VAL A 460 0.76 21.36 -20.03
C VAL A 460 -0.40 21.96 -20.83
N LYS A 461 -1.05 22.99 -20.29
CA LYS A 461 -2.17 23.65 -20.95
C LYS A 461 -1.76 24.31 -22.26
N ASP A 462 -0.62 25.00 -22.26
CA ASP A 462 -0.10 25.70 -23.44
C ASP A 462 0.27 24.69 -24.55
N LEU A 463 0.84 23.53 -24.16
CA LEU A 463 1.19 22.46 -25.11
C LEU A 463 -0.04 21.84 -25.80
N LEU A 464 -1.20 21.89 -25.17
CA LEU A 464 -2.46 21.32 -25.68
C LEU A 464 -3.40 22.35 -26.31
N GLU A 465 -3.11 23.64 -26.21
CA GLU A 465 -4.01 24.74 -26.60
C GLU A 465 -4.43 24.67 -28.08
N ASN A 466 -3.57 24.17 -28.95
CA ASN A 466 -3.82 24.06 -30.39
C ASN A 466 -4.31 22.66 -30.84
N ASN A 467 -4.53 21.73 -29.90
CA ASN A 467 -5.03 20.39 -30.23
C ASN A 467 -6.56 20.37 -30.19
N PRO A 468 -7.26 20.20 -31.35
CA PRO A 468 -8.72 20.27 -31.41
C PRO A 468 -9.42 19.07 -30.70
N ASN A 469 -8.69 18.00 -30.41
CA ASN A 469 -9.23 16.76 -29.86
C ASN A 469 -9.02 16.65 -28.33
N VAL A 470 -8.75 17.77 -27.64
CA VAL A 470 -8.54 17.81 -26.20
C VAL A 470 -9.83 18.17 -25.47
N THR A 471 -10.16 17.36 -24.46
CA THR A 471 -11.22 17.64 -23.51
C THR A 471 -10.64 17.80 -22.12
N PHE A 472 -10.87 18.96 -21.50
CA PHE A 472 -10.44 19.23 -20.12
C PHE A 472 -11.52 18.82 -19.13
N SER A 473 -11.12 18.08 -18.09
CA SER A 473 -12.02 17.70 -16.97
C SER A 473 -11.26 17.67 -15.65
N ASP A 474 -11.75 18.43 -14.67
CA ASP A 474 -11.17 18.46 -13.33
C ASP A 474 -11.33 17.13 -12.57
N LYS A 475 -12.23 16.26 -13.04
CA LYS A 475 -12.38 14.88 -12.50
C LYS A 475 -11.14 14.02 -12.70
N LEU A 476 -10.25 14.39 -13.61
CA LEU A 476 -8.99 13.68 -13.87
C LEU A 476 -7.82 14.16 -13.01
N HIS A 477 -8.03 15.08 -12.08
CA HIS A 477 -7.01 15.53 -11.13
C HIS A 477 -7.40 15.20 -9.68
N LEU A 478 -6.66 14.33 -9.04
CA LEU A 478 -6.84 13.95 -7.66
C LEU A 478 -6.13 14.97 -6.75
N ALA A 479 -6.87 16.00 -6.32
CA ALA A 479 -6.35 17.12 -5.55
C ALA A 479 -6.14 16.80 -4.06
N VAL A 480 -6.84 15.77 -3.55
CA VAL A 480 -6.80 15.40 -2.13
C VAL A 480 -5.91 14.18 -1.93
N SER A 481 -4.97 14.28 -1.00
CA SER A 481 -4.14 13.14 -0.63
C SER A 481 -4.94 12.16 0.22
N MET A 482 -4.94 10.88 -0.16
CA MET A 482 -5.49 9.79 0.67
C MET A 482 -4.60 9.44 1.86
N ARG A 483 -3.44 10.06 1.96
CA ARG A 483 -2.54 9.86 3.09
C ARG A 483 -3.19 10.39 4.36
N SER A 484 -3.03 9.67 5.46
CA SER A 484 -3.40 10.19 6.76
C SER A 484 -2.66 11.51 7.06
N PHE A 485 -3.20 12.33 7.94
CA PHE A 485 -2.51 13.53 8.45
C PHE A 485 -1.07 13.22 8.89
N ARG A 486 -0.86 12.04 9.47
CA ARG A 486 0.46 11.53 9.86
C ARG A 486 1.40 11.38 8.67
N ALA A 487 0.95 10.79 7.57
CA ALA A 487 1.78 10.54 6.38
C ALA A 487 2.07 11.85 5.62
N GLU A 488 1.14 12.79 5.60
CA GLU A 488 1.36 14.12 5.02
C GLU A 488 2.36 14.92 5.85
N SER A 489 2.20 14.93 7.17
CA SER A 489 3.14 15.58 8.09
C SER A 489 4.53 14.96 8.02
N LEU A 490 4.63 13.63 7.87
CA LEU A 490 5.90 12.94 7.63
C LEU A 490 6.55 13.39 6.31
N SER A 491 5.80 13.48 5.23
CA SER A 491 6.30 13.97 3.93
C SER A 491 6.90 15.36 4.06
N ASN A 492 6.21 16.27 4.75
CA ASN A 492 6.70 17.62 4.99
C ASN A 492 7.94 17.63 5.89
N LEU A 493 7.96 16.81 6.96
CA LEU A 493 9.11 16.67 7.83
C LEU A 493 10.35 16.20 7.06
N VAL A 494 10.22 15.18 6.22
CA VAL A 494 11.31 14.66 5.40
C VAL A 494 11.79 15.68 4.38
N HIS A 495 10.88 16.44 3.78
CA HIS A 495 11.24 17.56 2.89
C HIS A 495 12.12 18.59 3.63
N TYR A 496 11.69 19.07 4.79
CA TYR A 496 12.46 20.03 5.59
C TYR A 496 13.78 19.45 6.11
N LEU A 497 13.83 18.17 6.45
CA LEU A 497 15.05 17.48 6.88
C LEU A 497 16.09 17.48 5.76
N LEU A 498 15.68 17.15 4.55
CA LEU A 498 16.57 17.11 3.38
C LEU A 498 16.94 18.51 2.88
N ASP A 499 16.11 19.52 3.17
CA ASP A 499 16.43 20.94 2.90
C ASP A 499 17.34 21.57 3.98
N GLY A 500 17.62 20.86 5.09
CA GLY A 500 18.43 21.38 6.18
C GLY A 500 17.73 22.38 7.10
N ASN A 501 16.38 22.45 7.07
CA ASN A 501 15.59 23.38 7.88
C ASN A 501 15.22 22.81 9.24
N VAL A 502 16.14 22.91 10.20
CA VAL A 502 16.02 22.34 11.56
C VAL A 502 14.75 22.80 12.30
N GLU A 503 14.42 24.08 12.23
CA GLU A 503 13.28 24.64 12.97
C GLU A 503 11.95 24.07 12.47
N LYS A 504 11.77 23.98 11.15
CA LYS A 504 10.57 23.40 10.56
C LYS A 504 10.47 21.90 10.86
N VAL A 505 11.58 21.16 10.85
CA VAL A 505 11.58 19.73 11.24
C VAL A 505 11.12 19.58 12.67
N ARG A 506 11.70 20.33 13.62
CA ARG A 506 11.30 20.29 15.04
C ARG A 506 9.83 20.63 15.25
N GLY A 507 9.35 21.69 14.60
CA GLY A 507 7.94 22.10 14.69
C GLY A 507 6.99 21.03 14.16
N THR A 508 7.30 20.43 13.02
CA THR A 508 6.49 19.35 12.44
C THR A 508 6.58 18.07 13.27
N TYR A 509 7.78 17.71 13.76
CA TYR A 509 7.97 16.50 14.56
C TYR A 509 7.22 16.55 15.89
N THR A 510 7.21 17.70 16.57
CA THR A 510 6.44 17.89 17.81
C THR A 510 4.95 17.54 17.64
N GLN A 511 4.39 17.75 16.47
CA GLN A 511 2.98 17.46 16.19
C GLN A 511 2.68 15.97 15.99
N ILE A 512 3.69 15.17 15.61
CA ILE A 512 3.49 13.76 15.25
C ILE A 512 4.26 12.77 16.14
N ALA A 513 5.15 13.25 17.02
CA ALA A 513 6.07 12.41 17.79
C ALA A 513 5.37 11.33 18.61
N ASP A 514 4.22 11.64 19.22
CA ASP A 514 3.44 10.67 20.01
C ASP A 514 2.84 9.53 19.18
N ARG A 515 2.61 9.78 17.88
CA ARG A 515 1.94 8.84 16.98
C ARG A 515 2.87 8.25 15.92
N TYR A 516 4.01 8.89 15.70
CA TYR A 516 5.02 8.47 14.73
C TYR A 516 6.41 8.67 15.33
N PRO A 517 6.88 7.72 16.15
CA PRO A 517 8.20 7.80 16.76
C PRO A 517 9.30 7.70 15.69
N ILE A 518 10.25 8.61 15.75
CA ILE A 518 11.52 8.57 15.02
C ILE A 518 12.62 8.50 16.06
N VAL A 519 13.32 7.39 16.08
CA VAL A 519 14.43 7.17 17.01
C VAL A 519 15.75 7.06 16.29
N LEU A 520 16.84 7.37 16.97
CA LEU A 520 18.17 7.46 16.42
C LEU A 520 19.12 6.56 17.21
N THR A 521 19.96 5.81 16.54
CA THR A 521 21.00 4.98 17.16
C THR A 521 22.23 4.86 16.29
N ARG A 522 23.34 4.48 16.89
CA ARG A 522 24.58 4.11 16.19
C ARG A 522 24.80 2.59 16.17
N ASP A 523 23.94 1.86 16.89
CA ASP A 523 24.04 0.41 17.05
C ASP A 523 22.93 -0.30 16.26
N LEU A 524 23.30 -1.06 15.23
CA LEU A 524 22.37 -1.81 14.40
C LEU A 524 21.62 -2.90 15.18
N VAL A 525 22.24 -3.49 16.20
CA VAL A 525 21.59 -4.53 17.03
C VAL A 525 20.43 -3.91 17.81
N LYS A 526 20.67 -2.75 18.44
CA LYS A 526 19.59 -2.00 19.13
C LYS A 526 18.48 -1.58 18.18
N ALA A 527 18.83 -1.16 16.96
CA ALA A 527 17.83 -0.83 15.94
C ALA A 527 16.93 -2.03 15.58
N LYS A 528 17.51 -3.21 15.38
CA LYS A 528 16.77 -4.45 15.11
C LYS A 528 15.88 -4.87 16.28
N GLU A 529 16.38 -4.74 17.51
CA GLU A 529 15.62 -5.03 18.71
C GLU A 529 14.43 -4.09 18.87
N TRP A 530 14.63 -2.80 18.63
CA TRP A 530 13.56 -1.81 18.66
C TRP A 530 12.44 -2.15 17.69
N LEU A 531 12.75 -2.55 16.45
CA LEU A 531 11.75 -2.97 15.47
C LEU A 531 10.93 -4.16 15.96
N ARG A 532 11.59 -5.19 16.52
CA ARG A 532 10.92 -6.38 17.05
C ARG A 532 10.01 -6.07 18.23
N GLN A 533 10.37 -5.09 19.07
CA GLN A 533 9.59 -4.66 20.21
C GLN A 533 8.37 -3.81 19.82
N ARG A 534 8.50 -3.04 18.72
CA ARG A 534 7.43 -2.14 18.27
C ARG A 534 6.35 -2.83 17.46
N ALA A 535 6.74 -3.76 16.62
CA ALA A 535 5.79 -4.45 15.74
C ALA A 535 4.88 -5.40 16.54
N ARG A 536 3.60 -5.37 16.20
CA ARG A 536 2.54 -6.16 16.85
C ARG A 536 1.71 -6.89 15.78
N GLY A 537 1.25 -8.10 16.09
CA GLY A 537 0.45 -8.89 15.17
C GLY A 537 1.14 -9.08 13.82
N ASN A 538 0.44 -8.80 12.74
CA ASN A 538 0.96 -8.91 11.37
C ASN A 538 1.63 -7.63 10.86
N GLU A 539 1.95 -6.66 11.72
CA GLU A 539 2.68 -5.47 11.33
C GLU A 539 4.04 -5.83 10.75
N ARG A 540 4.34 -5.28 9.57
CA ARG A 540 5.56 -5.58 8.85
C ARG A 540 6.65 -4.55 9.13
N TYR A 541 7.84 -5.04 9.37
CA TYR A 541 9.04 -4.22 9.54
C TYR A 541 10.19 -4.73 8.67
N GLY A 542 11.18 -3.88 8.41
CA GLY A 542 12.34 -4.26 7.62
C GLY A 542 13.44 -3.21 7.63
N MET A 543 14.63 -3.62 7.16
CA MET A 543 15.77 -2.73 6.98
C MET A 543 15.76 -2.11 5.60
N LEU A 544 16.03 -0.81 5.54
CA LEU A 544 16.16 -0.03 4.31
C LEU A 544 17.56 0.58 4.22
N VAL A 545 18.09 0.63 3.00
CA VAL A 545 19.40 1.20 2.69
C VAL A 545 19.37 1.92 1.36
N SER A 546 20.24 2.92 1.18
CA SER A 546 20.51 3.46 -0.15
C SER A 546 21.13 2.37 -1.05
N SER A 547 20.70 2.31 -2.31
CA SER A 547 21.33 1.41 -3.30
C SER A 547 22.83 1.69 -3.53
N LYS A 548 23.31 2.83 -3.05
CA LYS A 548 24.73 3.26 -3.07
C LYS A 548 25.46 3.05 -1.75
N ALA A 549 24.83 2.43 -0.76
CA ALA A 549 25.38 2.18 0.57
C ALA A 549 26.39 1.01 0.57
N TYR A 550 27.45 1.10 -0.23
CA TYR A 550 28.41 0.03 -0.43
C TYR A 550 29.30 -0.25 0.77
N ARG A 551 29.39 0.65 1.74
CA ARG A 551 30.30 0.51 2.88
C ARG A 551 29.63 0.00 4.17
N LEU A 552 28.41 -0.51 4.06
CA LEU A 552 27.71 -1.19 5.16
C LEU A 552 28.07 -2.69 5.28
N LYS A 553 28.94 -3.22 4.43
CA LYS A 553 29.38 -4.63 4.48
C LYS A 553 29.90 -5.09 5.85
N PRO A 554 30.68 -4.31 6.61
CA PRO A 554 31.09 -4.71 7.97
C PRO A 554 29.93 -4.87 8.95
N LEU A 555 28.74 -4.34 8.62
CA LEU A 555 27.49 -4.56 9.35
C LEU A 555 26.65 -5.71 8.75
N ALA A 556 27.26 -6.55 7.93
CA ALA A 556 26.61 -7.64 7.19
C ALA A 556 25.49 -7.18 6.22
N ILE A 557 25.58 -5.96 5.70
CA ILE A 557 24.65 -5.43 4.70
C ILE A 557 25.40 -5.23 3.38
N ASP A 558 25.06 -6.02 2.36
CA ASP A 558 25.60 -5.88 1.01
C ASP A 558 24.49 -5.49 0.02
N VAL A 559 24.48 -4.24 -0.41
CA VAL A 559 23.50 -3.69 -1.37
C VAL A 559 23.59 -4.32 -2.78
N ARG A 560 24.63 -5.08 -3.07
CA ARG A 560 24.74 -5.84 -4.31
C ARG A 560 23.93 -7.13 -4.28
N CYS A 561 23.69 -7.67 -3.09
CA CYS A 561 22.81 -8.80 -2.86
C CYS A 561 21.38 -8.28 -2.74
N LYS A 562 20.67 -8.23 -3.89
CA LYS A 562 19.30 -7.76 -3.89
C LYS A 562 18.38 -8.76 -3.18
N PRO A 563 17.46 -8.28 -2.32
CA PRO A 563 16.47 -9.15 -1.70
C PRO A 563 15.52 -9.72 -2.77
N ASP A 564 15.00 -10.92 -2.52
CA ASP A 564 13.84 -11.41 -3.23
C ASP A 564 12.61 -10.64 -2.73
N THR A 565 12.17 -9.65 -3.48
CA THR A 565 11.12 -8.70 -3.06
C THR A 565 9.81 -9.39 -2.72
N VAL A 566 9.46 -10.46 -3.38
CA VAL A 566 8.24 -11.23 -3.09
C VAL A 566 8.30 -11.84 -1.69
N HIS A 567 9.36 -12.58 -1.40
CA HIS A 567 9.56 -13.20 -0.09
C HIS A 567 9.78 -12.13 1.01
N TRP A 568 10.49 -11.08 0.67
CA TRP A 568 10.77 -9.99 1.60
C TRP A 568 9.50 -9.27 2.08
N PHE A 569 8.54 -9.03 1.19
CA PHE A 569 7.29 -8.31 1.51
C PHE A 569 6.15 -9.23 1.99
N LEU A 570 6.11 -10.50 1.58
CA LEU A 570 4.91 -11.33 1.78
C LEU A 570 5.10 -12.49 2.75
N ASP A 571 6.33 -12.96 2.97
CA ASP A 571 6.56 -14.13 3.83
C ASP A 571 6.72 -13.73 5.30
N ASP A 572 6.47 -14.70 6.18
CA ASP A 572 6.54 -14.52 7.63
C ASP A 572 7.97 -14.67 8.17
N ILE A 573 8.12 -14.61 9.49
CA ILE A 573 9.41 -14.68 10.18
C ILE A 573 10.12 -16.04 10.04
N ASN A 574 9.46 -17.08 9.54
CA ASN A 574 10.07 -18.40 9.35
C ASN A 574 10.90 -18.48 8.06
N ASP A 575 10.72 -17.53 7.14
CA ASP A 575 11.54 -17.43 5.93
C ASP A 575 12.68 -16.41 6.14
N VAL A 576 13.92 -16.84 6.00
CA VAL A 576 15.11 -15.99 6.14
C VAL A 576 15.14 -14.81 5.16
N ARG A 577 14.45 -14.92 4.03
CA ARG A 577 14.32 -13.87 3.02
C ARG A 577 13.28 -12.81 3.38
N SER A 578 12.43 -13.08 4.37
CA SER A 578 11.43 -12.13 4.86
C SER A 578 12.07 -10.89 5.47
N SER A 579 11.46 -9.72 5.27
CA SER A 579 11.86 -8.49 5.94
C SER A 579 11.88 -8.62 7.47
N LEU A 580 11.00 -9.47 8.01
CA LEU A 580 10.86 -9.73 9.45
C LEU A 580 12.07 -10.46 10.04
N PHE A 581 12.84 -11.15 9.22
CA PHE A 581 14.05 -11.84 9.67
C PHE A 581 15.22 -10.87 9.94
N LEU A 582 15.21 -9.68 9.29
CA LEU A 582 16.20 -8.60 9.42
C LEU A 582 17.63 -9.00 8.99
N GLU A 583 17.74 -9.85 7.98
CA GLU A 583 19.02 -10.17 7.32
C GLU A 583 19.20 -9.35 6.04
N ASP A 584 18.21 -9.37 5.16
CA ASP A 584 18.24 -8.64 3.90
C ASP A 584 17.73 -7.21 4.07
N ALA A 585 18.41 -6.25 3.46
CA ALA A 585 18.01 -4.87 3.40
C ALA A 585 17.53 -4.51 1.98
N ALA A 586 16.38 -3.80 1.91
CA ALA A 586 15.82 -3.33 0.65
C ALA A 586 16.27 -1.91 0.33
N SER A 587 16.48 -1.62 -0.95
CA SER A 587 16.82 -0.28 -1.44
C SER A 587 15.58 0.53 -1.85
N GLU A 588 15.79 1.81 -2.15
CA GLU A 588 14.74 2.69 -2.70
C GLU A 588 14.05 2.11 -3.93
N PHE A 589 14.76 1.33 -4.74
CA PHE A 589 14.19 0.68 -5.93
C PHE A 589 13.28 -0.50 -5.59
N ASP A 590 13.57 -1.19 -4.48
CA ASP A 590 12.79 -2.35 -4.04
C ASP A 590 11.50 -1.93 -3.32
N VAL A 591 11.52 -0.79 -2.60
CA VAL A 591 10.39 -0.33 -1.77
C VAL A 591 9.58 0.79 -2.39
N GLN A 592 9.93 1.28 -3.58
CA GLN A 592 9.17 2.33 -4.22
C GLN A 592 7.73 1.88 -4.53
N GLY A 593 6.74 2.67 -4.08
CA GLY A 593 5.33 2.32 -4.18
C GLY A 593 4.84 1.29 -3.15
N LEU A 594 5.74 0.73 -2.34
CA LEU A 594 5.43 -0.22 -1.27
C LEU A 594 5.69 0.43 0.10
N GLU A 595 4.92 0.04 1.10
CA GLU A 595 5.02 0.58 2.46
C GLU A 595 5.16 -0.54 3.47
N LEU A 596 5.81 -0.20 4.60
CA LEU A 596 5.98 -1.03 5.78
C LEU A 596 5.36 -0.33 6.98
N ASP A 597 5.05 -1.05 8.04
CA ASP A 597 4.58 -0.43 9.27
C ASP A 597 5.74 0.24 10.01
N TRP A 598 6.88 -0.44 10.09
CA TRP A 598 8.07 0.03 10.79
C TRP A 598 9.32 -0.18 9.95
N THR A 599 10.26 0.76 9.97
CA THR A 599 11.51 0.63 9.21
C THR A 599 12.73 0.96 10.03
N CYS A 600 13.85 0.32 9.68
CA CYS A 600 15.19 0.73 10.08
C CYS A 600 15.91 1.25 8.84
N LEU A 601 16.16 2.54 8.76
CA LEU A 601 17.04 3.11 7.74
C LEU A 601 18.48 3.09 8.24
N VAL A 602 19.32 2.31 7.57
CA VAL A 602 20.77 2.28 7.86
C VAL A 602 21.48 3.25 6.91
N TRP A 603 22.03 4.29 7.48
CA TRP A 603 22.65 5.39 6.75
C TRP A 603 24.09 5.04 6.37
N ASP A 604 24.54 5.42 5.18
CA ASP A 604 25.94 5.28 4.77
C ASP A 604 26.57 6.63 4.38
N GLY A 605 27.84 6.61 4.07
CA GLY A 605 28.62 7.79 3.71
C GLY A 605 28.39 8.35 2.31
N ASP A 606 27.38 7.90 1.58
CA ASP A 606 26.97 8.44 0.28
C ASP A 606 26.26 9.80 0.42
N LEU A 607 25.48 10.01 1.48
CA LEU A 607 24.86 11.27 1.82
C LEU A 607 25.36 11.74 3.20
N ARG A 608 26.10 12.84 3.24
CA ARG A 608 26.74 13.36 4.46
C ARG A 608 26.29 14.77 4.76
N TYR A 609 25.96 15.04 6.01
CA TYR A 609 25.74 16.41 6.46
C TYR A 609 27.10 17.03 6.89
N THR A 610 27.42 18.21 6.38
CA THR A 610 28.73 18.85 6.59
C THR A 610 28.66 20.18 7.34
N GLY A 611 27.58 20.41 8.11
CA GLY A 611 27.34 21.65 8.86
C GLY A 611 26.74 22.78 8.04
N ASN A 612 27.04 22.87 6.75
CA ASN A 612 26.49 23.86 5.81
C ASN A 612 25.48 23.27 4.82
N GLY A 613 25.07 22.01 5.02
CA GLY A 613 24.16 21.29 4.14
C GLY A 613 24.65 19.89 3.78
N TRP A 614 23.96 19.28 2.84
CA TRP A 614 24.25 17.92 2.38
C TRP A 614 25.39 17.89 1.36
N SER A 615 26.26 16.90 1.48
CA SER A 615 27.32 16.55 0.53
C SER A 615 27.10 15.15 0.00
N PHE A 616 27.37 14.95 -1.29
CA PHE A 616 26.99 13.81 -2.09
C PHE A 616 28.22 13.05 -2.56
N PHE A 617 28.24 11.75 -2.32
CA PHE A 617 29.38 10.91 -2.64
C PHE A 617 28.94 9.59 -3.27
N GLU A 618 29.83 9.02 -4.08
CA GLU A 618 29.67 7.70 -4.68
C GLU A 618 30.93 6.87 -4.44
N PHE A 619 30.75 5.65 -3.94
CA PHE A 619 31.84 4.69 -3.74
C PHE A 619 31.98 3.84 -5.00
N ASN A 620 33.00 4.13 -5.81
CA ASN A 620 33.27 3.42 -7.06
C ASN A 620 34.28 2.33 -6.80
N GLY A 621 33.88 1.06 -6.84
CA GLY A 621 34.70 -0.17 -6.95
C GLY A 621 36.16 -0.23 -6.48
N GLY A 622 36.75 0.91 -6.26
CA GLY A 622 38.06 1.13 -5.69
C GLY A 622 38.03 1.19 -4.16
N ASN A 623 38.87 2.03 -3.59
CA ASN A 623 39.03 2.18 -2.14
C ASN A 623 38.72 3.59 -1.63
N LYS A 624 37.99 4.39 -2.37
CA LYS A 624 37.67 5.79 -2.02
C LYS A 624 36.31 6.23 -2.46
N TRP A 625 35.80 7.25 -1.76
CA TRP A 625 34.61 8.00 -2.13
C TRP A 625 34.94 9.11 -3.13
N ASN A 626 34.13 9.23 -4.17
CA ASN A 626 34.20 10.35 -5.12
C ASN A 626 33.04 11.30 -4.91
N LYS A 627 33.31 12.60 -4.90
CA LYS A 627 32.26 13.61 -4.77
C LYS A 627 31.41 13.67 -6.03
N ILE A 628 30.08 13.69 -5.87
CA ILE A 628 29.13 13.88 -6.95
C ILE A 628 28.98 15.37 -7.22
N ASN A 629 29.26 15.80 -8.45
CA ASN A 629 29.20 17.20 -8.85
C ASN A 629 27.99 17.52 -9.76
N LYS A 630 27.44 16.53 -10.47
CA LYS A 630 26.28 16.73 -11.36
C LYS A 630 25.02 16.90 -10.57
N GLU A 631 24.25 17.96 -10.84
CA GLU A 631 23.04 18.32 -10.11
C GLU A 631 21.93 17.25 -10.24
N ASP A 632 21.74 16.66 -11.41
CA ASP A 632 20.81 15.55 -11.61
C ASP A 632 21.12 14.35 -10.70
N ARG A 633 22.40 13.97 -10.59
CA ARG A 633 22.83 12.87 -9.70
C ARG A 633 22.65 13.19 -8.22
N LYS A 634 22.85 14.45 -7.82
CA LYS A 634 22.56 14.90 -6.44
C LYS A 634 21.07 14.81 -6.14
N SER A 635 20.24 15.25 -7.08
CA SER A 635 18.79 15.18 -6.96
C SER A 635 18.31 13.72 -6.83
N TYR A 636 18.89 12.79 -7.60
CA TYR A 636 18.53 11.36 -7.48
C TYR A 636 18.88 10.79 -6.11
N LEU A 637 20.03 11.14 -5.54
CA LEU A 637 20.43 10.67 -4.21
C LEU A 637 19.51 11.24 -3.11
N ILE A 638 19.16 12.53 -3.19
CA ILE A 638 18.17 13.14 -2.29
C ILE A 638 16.81 12.43 -2.40
N ASN A 639 16.35 12.16 -3.62
CA ASN A 639 15.09 11.47 -3.85
C ASN A 639 15.13 10.03 -3.34
N ALA A 640 16.26 9.33 -3.45
CA ALA A 640 16.45 8.00 -2.86
C ALA A 640 16.23 8.03 -1.34
N TYR A 641 16.87 8.93 -0.62
CA TYR A 641 16.67 9.10 0.83
C TYR A 641 15.26 9.60 1.17
N ARG A 642 14.65 10.43 0.33
CA ARG A 642 13.23 10.81 0.49
C ARG A 642 12.30 9.60 0.42
N VAL A 643 12.51 8.71 -0.54
CA VAL A 643 11.77 7.46 -0.63
C VAL A 643 11.96 6.62 0.62
N LEU A 644 13.20 6.38 1.05
CA LEU A 644 13.51 5.55 2.21
C LEU A 644 12.93 6.11 3.52
N LEU A 645 13.01 7.42 3.74
CA LEU A 645 12.50 8.10 4.92
C LEU A 645 10.96 8.18 4.99
N THR A 646 10.26 7.90 3.91
CA THR A 646 8.79 7.98 3.83
C THR A 646 8.11 6.61 3.72
N ARG A 647 8.85 5.50 3.83
CA ARG A 647 8.27 4.14 3.64
C ARG A 647 7.57 3.57 4.85
N ALA A 648 7.89 4.04 6.05
CA ALA A 648 7.24 3.58 7.27
C ALA A 648 5.91 4.30 7.50
N ARG A 649 4.88 3.54 7.86
CA ARG A 649 3.55 4.08 8.18
C ARG A 649 3.41 4.50 9.64
N GLN A 650 4.12 3.83 10.54
CA GLN A 650 3.92 4.00 11.99
C GLN A 650 5.12 4.60 12.71
N GLY A 651 6.33 4.38 12.22
CA GLY A 651 7.54 4.95 12.81
C GLY A 651 8.80 4.32 12.25
N MET A 652 9.94 4.89 12.58
CA MET A 652 11.23 4.44 12.09
C MET A 652 12.34 4.57 13.13
N VAL A 653 13.35 3.74 12.97
CA VAL A 653 14.66 3.92 13.59
C VAL A 653 15.69 4.26 12.50
N ILE A 654 16.47 5.31 12.73
CA ILE A 654 17.56 5.69 11.86
C ILE A 654 18.87 5.25 12.53
N CYS A 655 19.59 4.34 11.88
CA CYS A 655 20.89 3.87 12.34
C CYS A 655 22.00 4.53 11.53
N VAL A 656 22.80 5.37 12.17
CA VAL A 656 23.98 6.00 11.58
C VAL A 656 25.22 5.37 12.21
N PRO A 657 25.96 4.52 11.50
CA PRO A 657 27.12 3.82 12.07
C PRO A 657 28.20 4.75 12.61
N GLU A 658 29.01 4.28 13.54
CA GLU A 658 30.13 5.05 14.08
C GLU A 658 31.31 5.16 13.11
N GLY A 659 31.39 4.25 12.14
CA GLY A 659 32.53 4.12 11.29
C GLY A 659 33.70 3.41 11.98
N SER A 660 34.90 3.55 11.44
CA SER A 660 36.11 2.97 12.01
C SER A 660 37.33 3.80 11.62
N THR A 661 38.22 4.07 12.57
CA THR A 661 39.52 4.72 12.31
C THR A 661 40.49 3.80 11.57
N ASP A 662 40.27 2.49 11.63
CA ASP A 662 41.12 1.48 10.97
C ASP A 662 40.70 1.25 9.50
N ASP A 663 39.56 1.77 9.09
CA ASP A 663 39.05 1.68 7.73
C ASP A 663 38.85 3.08 7.12
N HIS A 664 39.83 3.50 6.30
CA HIS A 664 39.79 4.82 5.65
C HIS A 664 38.58 5.05 4.74
N THR A 665 37.85 3.99 4.36
CA THR A 665 36.61 4.09 3.58
C THR A 665 35.38 4.29 4.44
N ARG A 666 35.53 4.22 5.77
CA ARG A 666 34.46 4.34 6.76
C ARG A 666 34.90 5.19 7.96
N LEU A 667 35.63 6.27 7.72
CA LEU A 667 36.07 7.14 8.80
C LEU A 667 34.89 7.71 9.59
N PRO A 668 35.00 7.84 10.93
CA PRO A 668 33.96 8.42 11.77
C PRO A 668 33.44 9.77 11.27
N GLU A 669 34.29 10.61 10.73
CA GLU A 669 33.94 11.92 10.15
C GLU A 669 32.90 11.84 9.00
N PHE A 670 32.76 10.68 8.35
CA PHE A 670 31.78 10.47 7.30
C PHE A 670 30.36 10.31 7.85
N TYR A 671 30.22 9.96 9.14
CA TYR A 671 28.97 9.63 9.80
C TYR A 671 28.61 10.59 10.94
N ASP A 672 29.57 11.07 11.69
CA ASP A 672 29.35 11.82 12.93
C ASP A 672 28.54 13.09 12.74
N ASN A 673 28.85 13.91 11.74
CA ASN A 673 28.13 15.16 11.50
C ASN A 673 26.67 14.89 11.08
N THR A 674 26.42 13.82 10.33
CA THR A 674 25.07 13.39 9.97
C THR A 674 24.30 12.96 11.22
N TYR A 675 24.92 12.16 12.08
CA TYR A 675 24.33 11.75 13.34
C TYR A 675 23.96 12.95 14.24
N TYR A 676 24.89 13.86 14.44
CA TYR A 676 24.66 15.06 15.27
C TYR A 676 23.63 16.01 14.66
N TYR A 677 23.58 16.11 13.34
CA TYR A 677 22.52 16.84 12.65
C TYR A 677 21.16 16.21 12.94
N LEU A 678 20.99 14.91 12.74
CA LEU A 678 19.73 14.21 13.00
C LEU A 678 19.34 14.30 14.49
N LYS A 679 20.28 14.19 15.40
CA LYS A 679 20.05 14.40 16.83
C LYS A 679 19.52 15.81 17.13
N SER A 680 20.06 16.83 16.45
CA SER A 680 19.64 18.21 16.61
C SER A 680 18.19 18.46 16.18
N LEU A 681 17.60 17.57 15.41
CA LEU A 681 16.19 17.64 14.96
C LEU A 681 15.18 17.27 16.05
N GLY A 682 15.65 16.73 17.18
CA GLY A 682 14.81 16.35 18.32
C GLY A 682 14.38 14.89 18.34
N PHE A 683 14.96 14.04 17.50
CA PHE A 683 14.72 12.61 17.52
C PHE A 683 15.33 11.98 18.80
N VAL A 684 14.62 10.98 19.34
CA VAL A 684 15.03 10.32 20.58
C VAL A 684 16.15 9.32 20.30
N GLU A 685 17.25 9.39 21.07
CA GLU A 685 18.29 8.37 21.00
C GLU A 685 17.86 7.09 21.71
N LEU A 686 18.17 5.94 21.11
CA LEU A 686 18.08 4.65 21.77
C LEU A 686 19.35 4.46 22.63
N ASP A 687 19.17 4.30 23.94
CA ASP A 687 20.24 4.07 24.91
C ASP A 687 20.88 2.67 24.76
#